data_f391e8173231fb074578cbf4d156b480
#
_entry.id   f391e8173231fb074578cbf4d156b480
#
_cell.length_a   1.000
_cell.length_b   1.000
_cell.length_c   1.000
_cell.angle_alpha   90.00
_cell.angle_beta   90.00
_cell.angle_gamma   90.00
#
_symmetry.space_group_name_H-M   'P 1'
#
loop_
_entity.id
_entity.type
_entity.pdbx_description
1 polymer ?
#
loop_
_entity_poly.entity_id
_entity_poly.type
_entity_poly.pdbx_seq_one_letter_code
_entity_poly.pdbx_strand_id
1 'polypeptide(L)'
;MYKNTGTARTTAQPGSRSWLIAIGVLGLAACTPSTEESATETAATPSGNFDFAGWDQYLGGADSSQYSSLTEIDKSNVGRLEVAWTFPTGDNFLFNPLIVGNTMYVLASEPGEARPARRQIVALDAATGRQLWAHANDGAVGTRGMNYWRSDDGSDERLLYVNDGFLTAIDAKTGDTIASFGVDGRVDLRVGLDGDITTIRPLRTNNPGRIFEDIIIMSLPAGGGGYTSSPADIHAYDVRTGVLEWIFHTVPRPGEFGAGTWPEAGLGNYGGVHNWSESTVDSELGIVYIPTGTARYDFYGGNRHGENLFGNSLLALDARSGKRLWHFQTIHHDLWDYDLPTAPKLLTVVHDGRTIPAVAQPSKQGFVYVFNRITGAPLWPIEERPVPQSDTPGEMSWPTQPFPTAPPPFARQRFTEADINPHISAEDQAKVREILASSRNEGLYTPPSLQGTIMMPGHNGGANWGSSAVDPHNGRLYVVSKELPTTANLRPPQPPTGAGAAALRDGAPRPPPAPPPNAGPDFIPYTAPVDFMIQQSTGLSAIGPPWSQLTAYDLNEGTILWQVPDGDVASLAAKGIVGTGSHAPRGGVVATGGGLLFLGTSSDRKFRAYDADTGQVLWSYELQAAVEGVPAVYAVNGKQYIAIAAGSNGLFSQGLGHPTPGPGQYVVFALGGANQ
;
A
#
# COMPACT_ATOMS: atom_id res chain seq x y z
N MET A 1 -48.76 -53.58 -2.59
CA MET A 1 -49.96 -53.91 -1.80
C MET A 1 -50.54 -52.63 -1.25
N TYR A 2 -51.70 -52.32 -1.78
CA TYR A 2 -52.84 -51.67 -1.17
C TYR A 2 -52.62 -50.24 -0.63
N LYS A 3 -53.13 -49.27 -1.25
CA LYS A 3 -54.48 -48.68 -1.61
C LYS A 3 -54.67 -47.48 -0.69
N ASN A 4 -54.71 -46.27 -1.20
CA ASN A 4 -55.80 -45.54 -1.94
C ASN A 4 -56.97 -45.19 -1.06
N THR A 5 -57.27 -43.93 -0.97
CA THR A 5 -58.55 -43.19 -1.21
C THR A 5 -58.43 -41.82 -0.52
N GLY A 6 -58.80 -40.68 -0.99
CA GLY A 6 -59.61 -40.29 -2.13
C GLY A 6 -60.50 -39.12 -1.74
N THR A 7 -60.53 -38.08 -2.56
CA THR A 7 -61.65 -37.15 -2.82
C THR A 7 -62.13 -36.23 -1.65
N ALA A 8 -62.52 -34.98 -1.83
CA ALA A 8 -63.07 -34.26 -2.99
C ALA A 8 -63.08 -32.74 -2.79
N ARG A 9 -63.16 -32.08 -3.90
CA ARG A 9 -63.44 -30.65 -4.17
C ARG A 9 -64.68 -30.08 -3.45
N THR A 10 -64.68 -28.78 -3.16
CA THR A 10 -65.78 -27.90 -3.65
C THR A 10 -65.36 -26.42 -3.70
N THR A 11 -65.69 -25.82 -4.80
CA THR A 11 -65.63 -24.43 -5.24
C THR A 11 -66.73 -23.58 -4.57
N ALA A 12 -66.47 -22.28 -4.34
CA ALA A 12 -67.38 -21.20 -4.71
C ALA A 12 -66.84 -19.79 -4.37
N GLN A 13 -66.73 -18.97 -5.32
CA GLN A 13 -66.90 -17.50 -5.27
C GLN A 13 -68.35 -17.16 -5.65
N PRO A 14 -68.88 -15.90 -5.65
CA PRO A 14 -68.43 -14.60 -5.13
C PRO A 14 -69.55 -13.82 -4.40
N GLY A 15 -69.28 -12.63 -3.87
CA GLY A 15 -70.29 -11.76 -3.33
C GLY A 15 -69.85 -10.34 -3.01
N SER A 16 -70.01 -9.46 -3.95
CA SER A 16 -69.99 -7.99 -3.83
C SER A 16 -71.06 -7.44 -2.87
N ARG A 17 -70.75 -6.44 -2.08
CA ARG A 17 -71.69 -5.35 -1.70
C ARG A 17 -70.92 -4.14 -1.11
N SER A 18 -71.10 -3.04 -1.82
CA SER A 18 -70.86 -1.64 -1.42
C SER A 18 -71.89 -1.18 -0.36
N TRP A 19 -71.56 -0.11 0.33
CA TRP A 19 -72.40 0.94 0.97
C TRP A 19 -71.68 1.41 2.25
N LEU A 20 -71.56 2.61 2.66
CA LEU A 20 -71.93 3.98 2.35
C LEU A 20 -71.20 4.90 3.35
N ILE A 21 -70.99 6.09 2.92
CA ILE A 21 -70.48 7.30 3.55
C ILE A 21 -71.18 7.61 4.91
N ALA A 22 -70.33 8.01 5.90
CA ALA A 22 -70.85 8.90 6.96
C ALA A 22 -69.78 9.99 7.22
N ILE A 23 -70.20 11.22 6.90
CA ILE A 23 -69.47 12.46 7.19
C ILE A 23 -69.77 12.81 8.66
N GLY A 24 -68.71 13.02 9.43
CA GLY A 24 -68.80 13.61 10.76
C GLY A 24 -67.78 14.74 10.89
N VAL A 25 -68.29 15.94 10.93
CA VAL A 25 -67.55 17.21 11.12
C VAL A 25 -67.53 17.53 12.62
N LEU A 26 -66.40 18.17 13.01
CA LEU A 26 -66.16 18.99 14.19
C LEU A 26 -65.13 18.47 15.21
N GLY A 27 -64.11 19.29 15.32
CA GLY A 27 -63.13 19.27 16.44
C GLY A 27 -61.83 19.95 16.08
N LEU A 28 -61.84 21.29 15.91
CA LEU A 28 -60.60 22.10 15.92
C LEU A 28 -60.00 22.05 17.33
N ALA A 29 -58.92 21.30 17.48
CA ALA A 29 -58.01 21.49 18.61
C ALA A 29 -56.71 22.05 18.02
N ALA A 30 -56.39 23.28 18.39
CA ALA A 30 -55.14 23.95 18.07
C ALA A 30 -53.99 23.21 18.79
N CYS A 31 -53.15 22.49 18.04
CA CYS A 31 -51.83 22.08 18.51
C CYS A 31 -50.85 23.20 18.19
N THR A 32 -50.34 23.82 19.22
CA THR A 32 -49.13 24.65 19.20
C THR A 32 -47.97 23.83 18.62
N PRO A 33 -47.14 24.38 17.70
CA PRO A 33 -45.95 23.71 17.28
C PRO A 33 -44.97 23.71 18.46
N SER A 34 -44.60 22.53 18.93
CA SER A 34 -43.40 22.34 19.74
C SER A 34 -42.21 22.72 18.87
N THR A 35 -41.52 23.77 19.26
CA THR A 35 -40.17 24.07 18.78
C THR A 35 -39.29 22.86 19.08
N GLU A 36 -39.02 22.03 18.08
CA GLU A 36 -37.83 21.18 18.08
C GLU A 36 -36.65 22.14 18.16
N GLU A 37 -36.04 22.22 19.32
CA GLU A 37 -34.67 22.71 19.47
C GLU A 37 -33.80 21.85 18.56
N SER A 38 -33.49 22.41 17.40
CA SER A 38 -32.37 21.97 16.60
C SER A 38 -31.12 22.07 17.49
N ALA A 39 -30.74 20.96 18.10
CA ALA A 39 -29.42 20.79 18.64
C ALA A 39 -28.48 20.94 17.45
N THR A 40 -27.95 22.14 17.26
CA THR A 40 -26.72 22.35 16.51
C THR A 40 -25.65 21.60 17.29
N GLU A 41 -25.47 20.33 16.93
CA GLU A 41 -24.28 19.58 17.21
C GLU A 41 -23.14 20.35 16.53
N THR A 42 -22.51 21.27 17.25
CA THR A 42 -21.18 21.74 16.95
C THR A 42 -20.29 20.52 17.08
N ALA A 43 -20.20 19.74 15.99
CA ALA A 43 -19.14 18.76 15.85
C ALA A 43 -17.84 19.53 16.11
N ALA A 44 -17.22 19.26 17.25
CA ALA A 44 -15.87 19.70 17.52
C ALA A 44 -15.05 19.27 16.33
N THR A 45 -14.45 20.22 15.63
CA THR A 45 -13.50 19.96 14.55
C THR A 45 -12.40 19.13 15.20
N PRO A 46 -12.17 17.88 14.80
CA PRO A 46 -11.03 17.13 15.28
C PRO A 46 -9.79 17.79 14.66
N SER A 47 -9.26 18.81 15.33
CA SER A 47 -7.90 19.25 15.07
C SER A 47 -7.01 18.22 15.73
N GLY A 48 -6.69 17.13 14.98
CA GLY A 48 -5.70 16.17 15.45
C GLY A 48 -4.48 16.92 15.92
N ASN A 49 -4.20 16.83 17.20
CA ASN A 49 -3.00 17.39 17.81
C ASN A 49 -1.82 16.46 17.50
N PHE A 50 -1.61 16.13 16.21
CA PHE A 50 -0.41 15.43 15.78
C PHE A 50 0.75 16.42 15.90
N ASP A 51 1.73 16.08 16.74
CA ASP A 51 3.01 16.78 16.75
C ASP A 51 3.84 16.29 15.56
N PHE A 52 3.73 16.99 14.45
CA PHE A 52 4.49 16.68 13.22
C PHE A 52 5.97 17.10 13.30
N ALA A 53 6.48 17.47 14.45
CA ALA A 53 7.89 17.88 14.61
C ALA A 53 8.84 16.68 14.80
N GLY A 54 8.31 15.50 15.18
CA GLY A 54 9.05 14.27 15.39
C GLY A 54 9.02 13.32 14.18
N TRP A 55 9.78 12.22 14.28
CA TRP A 55 9.78 11.08 13.36
C TRP A 55 9.87 9.77 14.15
N ASP A 56 9.12 9.71 15.26
CA ASP A 56 9.14 8.63 16.24
C ASP A 56 8.23 7.45 15.87
N GLN A 57 7.50 7.58 14.77
CA GLN A 57 6.72 6.52 14.19
C GLN A 57 7.06 6.33 12.71
N TYR A 58 6.86 5.12 12.23
CA TYR A 58 7.04 4.78 10.83
C TYR A 58 6.20 5.70 9.94
N LEU A 59 6.78 6.26 8.88
CA LEU A 59 6.19 7.28 7.99
C LEU A 59 5.88 8.63 8.67
N GLY A 60 6.55 8.96 9.77
CA GLY A 60 6.47 10.24 10.46
C GLY A 60 5.51 10.24 11.63
N GLY A 61 4.33 9.67 11.49
CA GLY A 61 3.29 9.62 12.52
C GLY A 61 2.32 8.45 12.33
N ALA A 62 1.46 8.21 13.32
CA ALA A 62 0.41 7.20 13.25
C ALA A 62 -0.55 7.44 12.07
N ASP A 63 -0.74 8.69 11.68
CA ASP A 63 -1.54 9.19 10.56
C ASP A 63 -0.92 8.92 9.18
N SER A 64 0.32 8.42 9.13
CA SER A 64 1.07 8.12 7.90
C SER A 64 1.18 9.31 6.93
N SER A 65 1.13 10.56 7.43
CA SER A 65 1.13 11.76 6.60
C SER A 65 2.37 11.91 5.72
N GLN A 66 3.51 11.38 6.18
CA GLN A 66 4.82 11.71 5.58
C GLN A 66 5.02 13.23 5.52
N TYR A 67 4.67 13.89 6.61
CA TYR A 67 4.75 15.32 6.79
C TYR A 67 5.55 15.67 8.04
N SER A 68 6.29 16.78 7.95
CA SER A 68 6.96 17.38 9.11
C SER A 68 6.61 18.86 9.19
N SER A 69 6.20 19.33 10.37
CA SER A 69 5.90 20.75 10.61
C SER A 69 7.13 21.65 10.73
N LEU A 70 8.33 21.07 10.67
CA LEU A 70 9.59 21.81 10.77
C LEU A 70 9.78 22.78 9.60
N THR A 71 10.28 23.99 9.91
CA THR A 71 10.40 25.11 8.97
C THR A 71 11.80 25.75 8.91
N GLU A 72 12.80 25.24 9.67
CA GLU A 72 14.16 25.79 9.60
C GLU A 72 14.74 25.68 8.19
N ILE A 73 14.44 24.57 7.51
CA ILE A 73 14.78 24.37 6.09
C ILE A 73 13.55 24.73 5.27
N ASP A 74 13.66 25.78 4.47
CA ASP A 74 12.60 26.33 3.64
C ASP A 74 13.05 26.63 2.21
N LYS A 75 12.14 27.15 1.38
CA LYS A 75 12.41 27.49 -0.03
C LYS A 75 13.55 28.50 -0.21
N SER A 76 13.81 29.36 0.78
CA SER A 76 14.82 30.42 0.68
C SER A 76 16.25 29.94 0.98
N ASN A 77 16.37 28.84 1.72
CA ASN A 77 17.66 28.39 2.25
C ASN A 77 18.03 26.94 1.88
N VAL A 78 17.11 26.17 1.28
CA VAL A 78 17.32 24.75 0.92
C VAL A 78 18.56 24.52 0.03
N GLY A 79 18.94 25.53 -0.78
CA GLY A 79 20.17 25.49 -1.59
C GLY A 79 21.47 25.37 -0.78
N ARG A 80 21.44 25.57 0.55
CA ARG A 80 22.58 25.45 1.46
C ARG A 80 22.65 24.11 2.17
N LEU A 81 21.80 23.12 1.79
CA LEU A 81 21.87 21.78 2.38
C LEU A 81 23.19 21.11 2.05
N GLU A 82 23.82 20.59 3.09
CA GLU A 82 25.08 19.82 3.04
C GLU A 82 24.90 18.50 3.77
N VAL A 83 25.75 17.52 3.46
CA VAL A 83 25.84 16.26 4.21
C VAL A 83 26.38 16.57 5.61
N ALA A 84 25.55 16.36 6.62
CA ALA A 84 25.94 16.48 8.01
C ALA A 84 26.77 15.28 8.48
N TRP A 85 26.31 14.08 8.13
CA TRP A 85 27.01 12.82 8.41
C TRP A 85 26.47 11.67 7.56
N THR A 86 27.21 10.56 7.51
CA THR A 86 26.80 9.32 6.86
C THR A 86 27.05 8.13 7.78
N PHE A 87 26.25 7.06 7.58
CA PHE A 87 26.46 5.80 8.29
C PHE A 87 26.36 4.63 7.29
N PRO A 88 27.40 3.76 7.16
CA PRO A 88 27.38 2.63 6.22
C PRO A 88 26.42 1.54 6.70
N THR A 89 25.62 0.99 5.77
CA THR A 89 24.71 -0.12 6.08
C THR A 89 25.35 -1.49 5.95
N GLY A 90 26.51 -1.59 5.30
CA GLY A 90 27.23 -2.86 5.03
C GLY A 90 26.66 -3.68 3.87
N ASP A 91 25.38 -3.54 3.56
CA ASP A 91 24.67 -4.19 2.45
C ASP A 91 23.71 -3.21 1.77
N ASN A 92 23.22 -3.62 0.59
CA ASN A 92 22.19 -2.87 -0.13
C ASN A 92 20.80 -3.36 0.31
N PHE A 93 20.13 -2.59 1.13
CA PHE A 93 18.75 -2.82 1.52
C PHE A 93 18.05 -1.49 1.85
N LEU A 94 16.74 -1.56 1.90
CA LEU A 94 15.88 -0.44 2.29
C LEU A 94 15.51 -0.58 3.75
N PHE A 95 15.56 0.51 4.49
CA PHE A 95 14.99 0.59 5.82
C PHE A 95 14.75 2.06 6.15
N ASN A 96 13.52 2.41 6.48
CA ASN A 96 13.17 3.77 6.84
C ASN A 96 13.61 4.03 8.29
N PRO A 97 14.43 5.04 8.54
CA PRO A 97 14.92 5.33 9.89
C PRO A 97 13.77 5.80 10.80
N LEU A 98 13.89 5.49 12.08
CA LEU A 98 13.00 5.96 13.14
C LEU A 98 13.81 6.85 14.08
N ILE A 99 13.27 8.02 14.45
CA ILE A 99 13.98 8.97 15.29
C ILE A 99 13.15 9.28 16.54
N VAL A 100 13.69 8.94 17.71
CA VAL A 100 13.07 9.21 19.01
C VAL A 100 14.00 10.09 19.82
N GLY A 101 13.59 11.32 20.07
CA GLY A 101 14.45 12.30 20.71
C GLY A 101 15.77 12.50 19.96
N ASN A 102 16.89 12.18 20.59
CA ASN A 102 18.21 12.29 19.99
C ASN A 102 18.76 10.96 19.45
N THR A 103 17.95 9.92 19.37
CA THR A 103 18.37 8.59 18.90
C THR A 103 17.70 8.23 17.58
N MET A 104 18.52 7.86 16.61
CA MET A 104 18.05 7.30 15.33
C MET A 104 18.24 5.79 15.32
N TYR A 105 17.17 5.04 15.01
CA TYR A 105 17.21 3.60 14.88
C TYR A 105 17.19 3.20 13.42
N VAL A 106 18.12 2.34 13.03
CA VAL A 106 18.37 1.92 11.65
C VAL A 106 18.65 0.43 11.56
N LEU A 107 18.58 -0.11 10.35
CA LEU A 107 19.02 -1.46 10.04
C LEU A 107 20.40 -1.40 9.36
N ALA A 108 21.33 -2.26 9.79
CA ALA A 108 22.64 -2.43 9.18
C ALA A 108 23.03 -3.91 9.12
N SER A 109 24.06 -4.24 8.37
CA SER A 109 24.70 -5.54 8.40
C SER A 109 25.83 -5.55 9.42
N GLU A 110 25.99 -6.67 10.11
CA GLU A 110 27.12 -6.87 11.01
C GLU A 110 28.45 -6.74 10.23
N PRO A 111 29.42 -5.97 10.71
CA PRO A 111 30.74 -5.90 10.08
C PRO A 111 31.43 -7.27 10.07
N GLY A 112 32.02 -7.67 8.94
CA GLY A 112 32.74 -8.92 8.82
C GLY A 112 32.72 -9.50 7.41
N GLU A 113 33.38 -10.65 7.23
CA GLU A 113 33.50 -11.35 5.94
C GLU A 113 32.40 -12.41 5.72
N ALA A 114 31.61 -12.75 6.75
CA ALA A 114 30.53 -13.74 6.64
C ALA A 114 29.47 -13.30 5.65
N ARG A 115 29.06 -14.20 4.75
CA ARG A 115 27.98 -13.94 3.79
C ARG A 115 26.95 -15.08 3.84
N PRO A 116 25.65 -14.80 4.00
CA PRO A 116 25.08 -13.46 4.24
C PRO A 116 25.47 -12.91 5.62
N ALA A 117 25.72 -11.61 5.70
CA ALA A 117 25.98 -10.95 6.98
C ALA A 117 24.71 -10.93 7.85
N ARG A 118 24.89 -11.05 9.17
CA ARG A 118 23.76 -10.91 10.11
C ARG A 118 23.22 -9.48 10.07
N ARG A 119 21.92 -9.34 10.20
CA ARG A 119 21.25 -8.03 10.29
C ARG A 119 21.29 -7.53 11.73
N GLN A 120 21.50 -6.23 11.89
CA GLN A 120 21.51 -5.56 13.20
C GLN A 120 20.54 -4.40 13.21
N ILE A 121 19.78 -4.27 14.29
CA ILE A 121 19.18 -2.99 14.65
C ILE A 121 20.25 -2.17 15.33
N VAL A 122 20.46 -0.94 14.87
CA VAL A 122 21.53 -0.06 15.36
C VAL A 122 20.89 1.24 15.84
N ALA A 123 21.27 1.68 17.04
CA ALA A 123 20.95 3.00 17.55
C ALA A 123 22.13 3.94 17.29
N LEU A 124 21.83 5.08 16.72
CA LEU A 124 22.78 6.14 16.40
C LEU A 124 22.40 7.42 17.14
N ASP A 125 23.39 8.20 17.54
CA ASP A 125 23.20 9.61 17.89
C ASP A 125 22.71 10.35 16.63
N ALA A 126 21.51 10.88 16.68
CA ALA A 126 20.83 11.44 15.50
C ALA A 126 21.47 12.72 14.96
N ALA A 127 22.29 13.44 15.78
CA ALA A 127 23.00 14.63 15.35
C ALA A 127 24.35 14.33 14.67
N THR A 128 24.98 13.19 15.02
CA THR A 128 26.36 12.90 14.62
C THR A 128 26.58 11.60 13.86
N GLY A 129 25.59 10.69 13.86
CA GLY A 129 25.71 9.35 13.28
C GLY A 129 26.59 8.38 14.11
N ARG A 130 27.03 8.77 15.32
CA ARG A 130 27.82 7.92 16.20
C ARG A 130 26.96 6.77 16.73
N GLN A 131 27.44 5.53 16.54
CA GLN A 131 26.76 4.35 17.07
C GLN A 131 26.72 4.37 18.61
N LEU A 132 25.54 4.14 19.16
CA LEU A 132 25.28 4.02 20.59
C LEU A 132 25.30 2.55 21.02
N TRP A 133 24.53 1.73 20.33
CA TRP A 133 24.47 0.28 20.52
C TRP A 133 24.07 -0.44 19.21
N ALA A 134 24.22 -1.75 19.17
CA ALA A 134 23.74 -2.60 18.10
C ALA A 134 23.20 -3.92 18.65
N HIS A 135 22.05 -4.37 18.13
CA HIS A 135 21.38 -5.64 18.43
C HIS A 135 21.42 -6.55 17.20
N ALA A 136 22.12 -7.68 17.30
CA ALA A 136 22.25 -8.64 16.21
C ALA A 136 21.04 -9.59 16.14
N ASN A 137 20.58 -9.87 14.92
CA ASN A 137 19.46 -10.76 14.66
C ASN A 137 19.92 -12.04 13.93
N ASP A 138 19.37 -13.19 14.33
CA ASP A 138 19.70 -14.48 13.71
C ASP A 138 18.89 -14.79 12.45
N GLY A 139 17.92 -13.95 12.11
CA GLY A 139 16.99 -14.14 10.99
C GLY A 139 16.90 -12.96 10.04
N ALA A 140 15.94 -13.06 9.12
CA ALA A 140 15.64 -11.99 8.17
C ALA A 140 14.76 -10.93 8.84
N VAL A 141 15.33 -9.75 9.07
CA VAL A 141 14.59 -8.59 9.59
C VAL A 141 13.76 -7.96 8.49
N GLY A 142 12.51 -7.57 8.81
CA GLY A 142 11.66 -6.80 7.91
C GLY A 142 12.34 -5.50 7.50
N THR A 143 12.34 -5.20 6.18
CA THR A 143 13.22 -4.16 5.63
C THR A 143 12.57 -2.79 5.47
N ARG A 144 11.30 -2.59 5.83
CA ARG A 144 10.68 -1.26 5.67
C ARG A 144 10.80 -0.36 6.87
N GLY A 145 10.85 -0.91 8.09
CA GLY A 145 10.96 -0.13 9.31
C GLY A 145 10.61 -0.95 10.55
N MET A 146 10.46 -0.25 11.65
CA MET A 146 10.07 -0.77 12.96
C MET A 146 9.12 0.19 13.65
N ASN A 147 8.58 -0.22 14.80
CA ASN A 147 7.75 0.63 15.65
C ASN A 147 8.47 0.90 16.97
N TYR A 148 8.22 2.08 17.52
CA TYR A 148 8.62 2.47 18.87
C TYR A 148 7.36 2.62 19.72
N TRP A 149 7.43 2.09 20.94
CA TRP A 149 6.39 2.25 21.95
C TRP A 149 7.01 2.66 23.29
N ARG A 150 6.28 3.45 24.04
CA ARG A 150 6.68 3.95 25.36
C ARG A 150 5.49 3.91 26.31
N SER A 151 5.71 3.43 27.55
CA SER A 151 4.72 3.51 28.62
C SER A 151 4.47 4.96 29.02
N ASP A 152 3.28 5.26 29.56
CA ASP A 152 2.89 6.61 29.97
C ASP A 152 3.85 7.23 31.01
N ASP A 153 4.40 6.41 31.90
CA ASP A 153 5.38 6.84 32.91
C ASP A 153 6.82 6.93 32.38
N GLY A 154 7.04 6.50 31.12
CA GLY A 154 8.34 6.49 30.47
C GLY A 154 9.36 5.49 31.01
N SER A 155 8.93 4.56 31.85
CA SER A 155 9.81 3.55 32.45
C SER A 155 10.14 2.41 31.50
N ASP A 156 9.26 2.13 30.52
CA ASP A 156 9.39 1.05 29.53
C ASP A 156 9.34 1.65 28.12
N GLU A 157 10.40 1.44 27.35
CA GLU A 157 10.53 1.91 25.98
C GLU A 157 10.99 0.76 25.07
N ARG A 158 10.23 0.46 24.01
CA ARG A 158 10.42 -0.73 23.19
C ARG A 158 10.54 -0.41 21.72
N LEU A 159 11.39 -1.17 21.04
CA LEU A 159 11.34 -1.32 19.58
C LEU A 159 10.69 -2.65 19.24
N LEU A 160 9.66 -2.61 18.38
CA LEU A 160 8.95 -3.79 17.90
C LEU A 160 9.16 -3.91 16.38
N TYR A 161 9.59 -5.08 15.93
CA TYR A 161 9.87 -5.35 14.53
C TYR A 161 9.72 -6.84 14.20
N VAL A 162 9.64 -7.16 12.92
CA VAL A 162 9.54 -8.55 12.48
C VAL A 162 10.92 -9.12 12.18
N ASN A 163 11.23 -10.25 12.79
CA ASN A 163 12.44 -11.03 12.55
C ASN A 163 12.08 -12.49 12.27
N ASP A 164 12.29 -12.94 11.03
CA ASP A 164 12.07 -14.32 10.55
C ASP A 164 10.70 -14.93 10.89
N GLY A 165 9.64 -14.12 10.81
CA GLY A 165 8.26 -14.54 11.09
C GLY A 165 7.85 -14.43 12.55
N PHE A 166 8.66 -13.78 13.37
CA PHE A 166 8.35 -13.45 14.75
C PHE A 166 8.24 -11.94 14.94
N LEU A 167 7.25 -11.50 15.66
CA LEU A 167 7.23 -10.15 16.23
C LEU A 167 8.18 -10.15 17.43
N THR A 168 9.20 -9.29 17.39
CA THR A 168 10.29 -9.23 18.36
C THR A 168 10.27 -7.90 19.10
N ALA A 169 10.52 -7.90 20.41
CA ALA A 169 10.65 -6.71 21.23
C ALA A 169 12.03 -6.60 21.88
N ILE A 170 12.65 -5.42 21.74
CA ILE A 170 13.91 -5.06 22.40
C ILE A 170 13.75 -3.74 23.14
N ASP A 171 14.54 -3.54 24.19
CA ASP A 171 14.64 -2.27 24.93
C ASP A 171 15.24 -1.19 24.02
N ALA A 172 14.55 -0.07 23.87
CA ALA A 172 14.97 0.99 22.95
C ALA A 172 16.24 1.73 23.43
N LYS A 173 16.52 1.72 24.75
CA LYS A 173 17.70 2.41 25.33
C LYS A 173 18.97 1.59 25.24
N THR A 174 18.85 0.25 25.39
CA THR A 174 20.03 -0.64 25.52
C THR A 174 20.20 -1.58 24.34
N GLY A 175 19.14 -1.89 23.58
CA GLY A 175 19.13 -2.91 22.56
C GLY A 175 18.97 -4.33 23.11
N ASP A 176 18.75 -4.51 24.40
CA ASP A 176 18.59 -5.84 25.01
C ASP A 176 17.23 -6.46 24.65
N THR A 177 17.19 -7.77 24.48
CA THR A 177 15.94 -8.51 24.28
C THR A 177 15.05 -8.42 25.51
N ILE A 178 13.77 -8.07 25.34
CA ILE A 178 12.77 -8.07 26.41
C ILE A 178 12.21 -9.49 26.56
N ALA A 179 12.86 -10.32 27.37
CA ALA A 179 12.54 -11.74 27.49
C ALA A 179 11.10 -12.02 27.98
N SER A 180 10.44 -11.06 28.63
CA SER A 180 9.04 -11.17 29.08
C SER A 180 8.02 -11.00 27.95
N PHE A 181 8.42 -10.56 26.76
CA PHE A 181 7.55 -10.41 25.60
C PHE A 181 7.40 -11.76 24.88
N GLY A 182 6.20 -12.30 24.86
CA GLY A 182 5.92 -13.61 24.25
C GLY A 182 6.76 -14.72 24.87
N VAL A 183 7.50 -15.45 24.04
CA VAL A 183 8.46 -16.48 24.46
C VAL A 183 9.86 -16.01 24.10
N ASP A 184 10.71 -15.81 25.09
CA ASP A 184 12.09 -15.34 24.90
C ASP A 184 12.20 -14.08 24.02
N GLY A 185 11.32 -13.10 24.25
CA GLY A 185 11.31 -11.80 23.58
C GLY A 185 10.63 -11.76 22.21
N ARG A 186 9.82 -12.80 21.87
CA ARG A 186 9.21 -12.87 20.54
C ARG A 186 7.87 -13.62 20.53
N VAL A 187 7.02 -13.26 19.58
CA VAL A 187 5.73 -13.91 19.30
C VAL A 187 5.77 -14.51 17.91
N ASP A 188 5.42 -15.79 17.78
CA ASP A 188 5.26 -16.45 16.48
C ASP A 188 3.99 -15.92 15.80
N LEU A 189 4.14 -15.26 14.64
CA LEU A 189 3.03 -14.67 13.89
C LEU A 189 2.03 -15.68 13.34
N ARG A 190 2.32 -16.98 13.42
CA ARG A 190 1.38 -18.05 13.02
C ARG A 190 0.36 -18.39 14.11
N VAL A 191 0.59 -17.95 15.35
CA VAL A 191 -0.36 -18.15 16.46
C VAL A 191 -1.66 -17.41 16.15
N GLY A 192 -2.77 -18.10 16.25
CA GLY A 192 -4.11 -17.58 15.90
C GLY A 192 -4.57 -17.91 14.49
N LEU A 193 -3.70 -18.43 13.62
CA LEU A 193 -4.11 -18.94 12.31
C LEU A 193 -4.88 -20.26 12.43
N ASP A 194 -5.77 -20.48 11.46
CA ASP A 194 -6.50 -21.74 11.36
C ASP A 194 -5.59 -22.91 10.96
N GLY A 195 -5.87 -24.09 11.49
CA GLY A 195 -5.20 -25.34 11.15
C GLY A 195 -3.92 -25.59 11.95
N ASP A 196 -3.10 -26.53 11.46
CA ASP A 196 -1.83 -26.89 12.11
C ASP A 196 -0.72 -25.92 11.70
N ILE A 197 -0.40 -25.00 12.59
CA ILE A 197 0.63 -23.97 12.37
C ILE A 197 2.02 -24.54 12.08
N THR A 198 2.29 -25.81 12.42
CA THR A 198 3.59 -26.46 12.14
C THR A 198 3.77 -26.73 10.65
N THR A 199 2.68 -26.81 9.89
CA THR A 199 2.69 -26.99 8.45
C THR A 199 2.84 -25.66 7.67
N ILE A 200 2.61 -24.54 8.35
CA ILE A 200 2.72 -23.19 7.78
C ILE A 200 4.18 -22.71 7.91
N ARG A 201 4.77 -22.28 6.80
CA ARG A 201 6.12 -21.67 6.83
C ARG A 201 6.12 -20.37 7.64
N PRO A 202 7.26 -19.97 8.23
CA PRO A 202 7.37 -18.67 8.90
C PRO A 202 6.88 -17.52 8.03
N LEU A 203 6.04 -16.65 8.59
CA LEU A 203 5.38 -15.56 7.89
C LEU A 203 6.28 -14.31 7.88
N ARG A 204 7.11 -14.19 6.88
CA ARG A 204 8.02 -13.03 6.72
C ARG A 204 7.27 -11.87 6.09
N THR A 205 7.20 -10.74 6.80
CA THR A 205 6.65 -9.49 6.28
C THR A 205 7.66 -8.35 6.39
N ASN A 206 7.60 -7.42 5.44
CA ASN A 206 8.33 -6.16 5.51
C ASN A 206 7.49 -5.03 6.15
N ASN A 207 6.18 -5.22 6.28
CA ASN A 207 5.29 -4.29 6.94
C ASN A 207 5.52 -4.35 8.46
N PRO A 208 5.93 -3.25 9.11
CA PRO A 208 6.21 -3.26 10.54
C PRO A 208 4.96 -3.27 11.43
N GLY A 209 3.75 -3.08 10.86
CA GLY A 209 2.53 -2.86 11.61
C GLY A 209 2.36 -1.41 12.09
N ARG A 210 1.37 -1.17 12.93
CA ARG A 210 1.07 0.14 13.54
C ARG A 210 0.74 0.01 15.00
N ILE A 211 1.24 0.91 15.81
CA ILE A 211 0.90 1.01 17.22
C ILE A 211 -0.30 1.92 17.42
N PHE A 212 -1.21 1.48 18.25
CA PHE A 212 -2.29 2.25 18.81
C PHE A 212 -2.39 1.96 20.32
N GLU A 213 -2.18 2.95 21.15
CA GLU A 213 -2.09 2.78 22.62
C GLU A 213 -1.08 1.66 22.99
N ASP A 214 -1.54 0.60 23.63
CA ASP A 214 -0.71 -0.53 24.09
C ASP A 214 -0.80 -1.74 23.16
N ILE A 215 -1.31 -1.58 21.93
CA ILE A 215 -1.39 -2.68 20.95
C ILE A 215 -0.63 -2.36 19.67
N ILE A 216 -0.08 -3.40 19.05
CA ILE A 216 0.46 -3.35 17.69
C ILE A 216 -0.45 -4.11 16.74
N ILE A 217 -0.94 -3.43 15.69
CA ILE A 217 -1.84 -3.98 14.67
C ILE A 217 -1.01 -4.35 13.45
N MET A 218 -1.09 -5.60 13.04
CA MET A 218 -0.27 -6.15 11.97
C MET A 218 -1.12 -6.94 10.97
N SER A 219 -0.79 -6.84 9.69
CA SER A 219 -1.26 -7.77 8.69
C SER A 219 -0.27 -8.90 8.51
N LEU A 220 -0.78 -10.12 8.47
CA LEU A 220 0.03 -11.27 8.11
C LEU A 220 0.21 -11.33 6.60
N PRO A 221 1.37 -11.79 6.10
CA PRO A 221 1.56 -11.95 4.66
C PRO A 221 0.78 -13.17 4.15
N ALA A 222 0.26 -13.09 2.93
CA ALA A 222 -0.24 -14.26 2.24
C ALA A 222 0.91 -15.24 1.98
N GLY A 223 0.83 -16.44 2.51
CA GLY A 223 1.82 -17.48 2.27
C GLY A 223 1.59 -18.17 0.93
N GLY A 224 2.56 -18.09 0.02
CA GLY A 224 2.49 -18.73 -1.29
C GLY A 224 1.86 -17.86 -2.37
N GLY A 225 2.15 -18.17 -3.63
CA GLY A 225 1.71 -17.41 -4.82
C GLY A 225 0.77 -18.21 -5.73
N GLY A 226 0.05 -19.18 -5.22
CA GLY A 226 -0.86 -20.02 -5.99
C GLY A 226 -2.32 -19.91 -5.53
N TYR A 227 -3.15 -20.81 -6.03
CA TYR A 227 -4.57 -20.91 -5.66
C TYR A 227 -4.80 -21.30 -4.20
N THR A 228 -3.79 -21.87 -3.56
CA THR A 228 -3.78 -22.15 -2.12
C THR A 228 -2.78 -21.21 -1.47
N SER A 229 -3.22 -20.34 -0.60
CA SER A 229 -2.36 -19.47 0.20
C SER A 229 -2.80 -19.54 1.66
N SER A 230 -1.87 -19.24 2.58
CA SER A 230 -2.24 -19.13 3.99
C SER A 230 -3.18 -17.94 4.20
N PRO A 231 -3.97 -17.94 5.27
CA PRO A 231 -4.69 -16.78 5.72
C PRO A 231 -3.77 -15.57 5.88
N ALA A 232 -4.30 -14.40 5.59
CA ALA A 232 -3.59 -13.13 5.67
C ALA A 232 -4.36 -12.12 6.53
N ASP A 233 -4.86 -12.60 7.66
CA ASP A 233 -5.69 -11.84 8.58
C ASP A 233 -4.95 -10.68 9.24
N ILE A 234 -5.70 -9.76 9.82
CA ILE A 234 -5.16 -8.67 10.62
C ILE A 234 -5.18 -9.10 12.09
N HIS A 235 -4.02 -9.06 12.71
CA HIS A 235 -3.84 -9.42 14.12
C HIS A 235 -3.43 -8.19 14.94
N ALA A 236 -3.91 -8.11 16.17
CA ALA A 236 -3.42 -7.13 17.14
C ALA A 236 -2.84 -7.84 18.35
N TYR A 237 -1.68 -7.37 18.80
CA TYR A 237 -0.97 -7.92 19.95
C TYR A 237 -0.72 -6.83 20.99
N ASP A 238 -0.84 -7.17 22.25
CA ASP A 238 -0.40 -6.31 23.36
C ASP A 238 1.11 -6.10 23.27
N VAL A 239 1.58 -4.84 23.32
CA VAL A 239 3.00 -4.48 23.12
C VAL A 239 3.88 -4.86 24.29
N ARG A 240 3.32 -5.07 25.50
CA ARG A 240 4.05 -5.44 26.70
C ARG A 240 4.25 -6.94 26.82
N THR A 241 3.23 -7.71 26.51
CA THR A 241 3.18 -9.16 26.73
C THR A 241 3.27 -10.00 25.47
N GLY A 242 2.92 -9.44 24.31
CA GLY A 242 2.80 -10.17 23.05
C GLY A 242 1.53 -11.04 22.97
N VAL A 243 0.58 -10.87 23.89
CA VAL A 243 -0.71 -11.57 23.84
C VAL A 243 -1.52 -11.10 22.65
N LEU A 244 -2.12 -12.04 21.92
CA LEU A 244 -3.03 -11.76 20.81
C LEU A 244 -4.37 -11.25 21.38
N GLU A 245 -4.73 -10.00 21.04
CA GLU A 245 -5.92 -9.32 21.54
C GLU A 245 -7.14 -9.55 20.65
N TRP A 246 -6.98 -9.39 19.33
CA TRP A 246 -8.06 -9.63 18.39
C TRP A 246 -7.54 -10.01 16.99
N ILE A 247 -8.43 -10.63 16.22
CA ILE A 247 -8.21 -10.99 14.81
C ILE A 247 -9.37 -10.42 13.99
N PHE A 248 -9.04 -9.85 12.83
CA PHE A 248 -10.01 -9.54 11.78
C PHE A 248 -9.71 -10.42 10.56
N HIS A 249 -10.68 -11.23 10.15
CA HIS A 249 -10.54 -12.12 8.99
C HIS A 249 -10.72 -11.34 7.69
N THR A 250 -9.66 -11.22 6.91
CA THR A 250 -9.70 -10.50 5.61
C THR A 250 -10.42 -11.30 4.53
N VAL A 251 -10.40 -12.63 4.63
CA VAL A 251 -11.34 -13.53 3.94
C VAL A 251 -12.35 -13.99 4.99
N PRO A 252 -13.63 -13.56 4.90
CA PRO A 252 -14.61 -13.85 5.93
C PRO A 252 -14.82 -15.35 6.14
N ARG A 253 -15.04 -15.75 7.38
CA ARG A 253 -15.44 -17.11 7.73
C ARG A 253 -16.93 -17.32 7.53
N PRO A 254 -17.43 -18.59 7.45
CA PRO A 254 -18.85 -18.86 7.36
C PRO A 254 -19.66 -18.15 8.45
N GLY A 255 -20.67 -17.38 8.03
CA GLY A 255 -21.53 -16.60 8.93
C GLY A 255 -21.02 -15.17 9.22
N GLU A 256 -19.81 -14.80 8.85
CA GLU A 256 -19.31 -13.43 8.97
C GLU A 256 -19.81 -12.55 7.81
N PHE A 257 -19.81 -11.24 8.04
CA PHE A 257 -20.15 -10.27 6.99
C PHE A 257 -19.18 -10.41 5.81
N GLY A 258 -19.71 -10.49 4.59
CA GLY A 258 -18.93 -10.65 3.37
C GLY A 258 -18.74 -12.10 2.93
N ALA A 259 -19.03 -13.11 3.77
CA ALA A 259 -18.89 -14.51 3.39
C ALA A 259 -19.68 -14.89 2.12
N GLY A 260 -20.86 -14.30 1.92
CA GLY A 260 -21.70 -14.52 0.73
C GLY A 260 -21.10 -13.95 -0.58
N THR A 261 -20.00 -13.20 -0.52
CA THR A 261 -19.27 -12.70 -1.72
C THR A 261 -18.23 -13.70 -2.24
N TRP A 262 -18.13 -14.86 -1.61
CA TRP A 262 -17.26 -15.97 -1.97
C TRP A 262 -18.07 -17.24 -2.19
N PRO A 263 -17.60 -18.17 -3.03
CA PRO A 263 -18.22 -19.50 -3.12
C PRO A 263 -18.14 -20.22 -1.75
N GLU A 264 -19.28 -20.68 -1.23
CA GLU A 264 -19.39 -21.31 0.10
C GLU A 264 -18.45 -22.52 0.25
N ALA A 265 -18.35 -23.34 -0.78
CA ALA A 265 -17.52 -24.57 -0.77
C ALA A 265 -16.02 -24.29 -0.56
N GLY A 266 -15.56 -23.07 -0.82
CA GLY A 266 -14.16 -22.66 -0.71
C GLY A 266 -13.80 -21.91 0.56
N LEU A 267 -14.79 -21.48 1.35
CA LEU A 267 -14.55 -20.73 2.58
C LEU A 267 -13.63 -21.54 3.53
N GLY A 268 -12.58 -20.87 4.03
CA GLY A 268 -11.50 -21.50 4.80
C GLY A 268 -10.31 -21.98 3.97
N ASN A 269 -10.38 -21.96 2.62
CA ASN A 269 -9.27 -22.35 1.74
C ASN A 269 -8.80 -21.20 0.83
N TYR A 270 -9.49 -20.06 0.84
CA TYR A 270 -9.05 -18.88 0.13
C TYR A 270 -8.02 -18.12 0.93
N GLY A 271 -7.10 -17.48 0.23
CA GLY A 271 -6.08 -16.63 0.82
C GLY A 271 -5.80 -15.40 -0.04
N GLY A 272 -4.70 -14.75 0.21
CA GLY A 272 -4.44 -13.41 -0.28
C GLY A 272 -5.08 -12.38 0.64
N VAL A 273 -5.63 -11.32 0.08
CA VAL A 273 -6.33 -10.24 0.82
C VAL A 273 -5.51 -9.68 1.98
N HIS A 274 -4.20 -9.66 1.82
CA HIS A 274 -3.27 -9.20 2.84
C HIS A 274 -2.99 -7.69 2.71
N ASN A 275 -2.67 -7.08 3.82
CA ASN A 275 -2.08 -5.74 3.80
C ASN A 275 -0.55 -5.88 3.77
N TRP A 276 0.04 -5.78 2.60
CA TRP A 276 1.49 -5.75 2.45
C TRP A 276 2.06 -4.32 2.42
N SER A 277 1.18 -3.32 2.27
CA SER A 277 1.49 -1.90 2.42
C SER A 277 1.41 -1.50 3.90
N GLU A 278 1.14 -0.25 4.20
CA GLU A 278 1.07 0.26 5.56
C GLU A 278 -0.37 0.61 5.95
N SER A 279 -0.71 0.35 7.21
CA SER A 279 -1.93 0.83 7.84
C SER A 279 -1.72 2.24 8.40
N THR A 280 -2.83 2.92 8.69
CA THR A 280 -2.84 4.27 9.26
C THR A 280 -3.79 4.31 10.45
N VAL A 281 -3.41 5.01 11.51
CA VAL A 281 -4.22 5.11 12.73
C VAL A 281 -4.61 6.57 12.97
N ASP A 282 -5.91 6.78 13.18
CA ASP A 282 -6.44 7.99 13.80
C ASP A 282 -6.47 7.78 15.31
N SER A 283 -5.48 8.31 15.99
CA SER A 283 -5.31 8.11 17.44
C SER A 283 -6.40 8.82 18.27
N GLU A 284 -7.04 9.86 17.74
CA GLU A 284 -8.13 10.55 18.44
C GLU A 284 -9.45 9.77 18.35
N LEU A 285 -9.74 9.25 17.17
CA LEU A 285 -10.97 8.49 16.92
C LEU A 285 -10.85 7.01 17.29
N GLY A 286 -9.61 6.50 17.50
CA GLY A 286 -9.37 5.08 17.73
C GLY A 286 -9.72 4.22 16.52
N ILE A 287 -9.49 4.72 15.31
CA ILE A 287 -9.79 4.03 14.06
C ILE A 287 -8.48 3.66 13.35
N VAL A 288 -8.36 2.40 12.95
CA VAL A 288 -7.28 1.97 12.04
C VAL A 288 -7.82 1.80 10.62
N TYR A 289 -7.15 2.41 9.65
CA TYR A 289 -7.45 2.28 8.21
C TYR A 289 -6.46 1.31 7.59
N ILE A 290 -6.98 0.24 6.99
CA ILE A 290 -6.18 -0.87 6.47
C ILE A 290 -6.50 -1.08 5.00
N PRO A 291 -5.57 -0.80 4.08
CA PRO A 291 -5.73 -1.09 2.66
C PRO A 291 -5.37 -2.54 2.40
N THR A 292 -6.26 -3.31 1.76
CA THR A 292 -6.05 -4.72 1.46
C THR A 292 -5.66 -4.94 0.00
N GLY A 293 -5.04 -6.07 -0.26
CA GLY A 293 -4.65 -6.51 -1.59
C GLY A 293 -5.59 -7.56 -2.18
N THR A 294 -5.16 -8.09 -3.30
CA THR A 294 -5.89 -9.04 -4.14
C THR A 294 -6.06 -10.39 -3.48
N ALA A 295 -7.20 -11.02 -3.74
CA ALA A 295 -7.42 -12.43 -3.43
C ALA A 295 -6.58 -13.35 -4.34
N ARG A 296 -6.05 -14.46 -3.81
CA ARG A 296 -5.27 -15.44 -4.59
C ARG A 296 -6.20 -16.38 -5.38
N TYR A 297 -5.88 -16.70 -6.58
CA TYR A 297 -4.74 -16.31 -7.43
C TYR A 297 -4.99 -14.95 -8.11
N ASP A 298 -3.95 -14.13 -8.26
CA ASP A 298 -4.07 -12.70 -8.61
C ASP A 298 -4.64 -12.42 -10.02
N PHE A 299 -4.45 -13.33 -10.98
CA PHE A 299 -4.72 -13.08 -12.41
C PHE A 299 -5.81 -14.00 -13.01
N TYR A 300 -6.41 -14.86 -12.19
CA TYR A 300 -7.51 -15.73 -12.59
C TYR A 300 -8.32 -16.13 -11.36
N GLY A 301 -9.61 -15.89 -11.40
CA GLY A 301 -10.55 -16.05 -10.27
C GLY A 301 -11.56 -17.18 -10.45
N GLY A 302 -11.38 -18.10 -11.40
CA GLY A 302 -12.36 -19.16 -11.70
C GLY A 302 -12.69 -20.11 -10.54
N ASN A 303 -11.93 -20.08 -9.45
CA ASN A 303 -12.24 -20.80 -8.20
C ASN A 303 -12.91 -19.91 -7.14
N ARG A 304 -13.02 -18.60 -7.34
CA ARG A 304 -13.46 -17.63 -6.34
C ARG A 304 -14.50 -16.65 -6.87
N HIS A 305 -15.46 -17.12 -7.68
CA HIS A 305 -16.50 -16.27 -8.25
C HIS A 305 -17.21 -15.42 -7.18
N GLY A 306 -17.54 -14.18 -7.51
CA GLY A 306 -18.13 -13.20 -6.60
C GLY A 306 -17.25 -11.98 -6.39
N GLU A 307 -17.68 -11.02 -5.57
CA GLU A 307 -16.97 -9.77 -5.29
C GLU A 307 -15.66 -9.96 -4.54
N ASN A 308 -15.56 -11.03 -3.73
CA ASN A 308 -14.42 -11.40 -2.89
C ASN A 308 -14.07 -10.37 -1.82
N LEU A 309 -15.04 -9.94 -1.00
CA LEU A 309 -14.76 -9.11 0.18
C LEU A 309 -13.84 -9.87 1.17
N PHE A 310 -12.82 -9.25 1.75
CA PHE A 310 -12.45 -7.83 1.65
C PHE A 310 -11.24 -7.59 0.75
N GLY A 311 -11.11 -8.30 -0.37
CA GLY A 311 -10.08 -8.01 -1.37
C GLY A 311 -10.18 -6.57 -1.87
N ASN A 312 -9.02 -5.93 -2.10
CA ASN A 312 -8.91 -4.58 -2.69
C ASN A 312 -9.79 -3.53 -2.01
N SER A 313 -9.86 -3.57 -0.69
CA SER A 313 -10.73 -2.73 0.13
C SER A 313 -9.93 -1.79 1.03
N LEU A 314 -10.44 -0.59 1.22
CA LEU A 314 -10.07 0.25 2.36
C LEU A 314 -10.99 -0.12 3.53
N LEU A 315 -10.42 -0.71 4.57
CA LEU A 315 -11.12 -1.06 5.81
C LEU A 315 -10.93 0.03 6.85
N ALA A 316 -11.98 0.39 7.57
CA ALA A 316 -11.90 1.15 8.81
C ALA A 316 -12.38 0.26 9.96
N LEU A 317 -11.47 -0.04 10.89
CA LEU A 317 -11.76 -0.86 12.05
C LEU A 317 -11.60 -0.04 13.32
N ASP A 318 -12.42 -0.34 14.32
CA ASP A 318 -12.13 0.09 15.69
C ASP A 318 -10.80 -0.52 16.13
N ALA A 319 -9.82 0.32 16.45
CA ALA A 319 -8.46 -0.12 16.70
C ALA A 319 -8.32 -0.98 17.96
N ARG A 320 -9.20 -0.80 18.98
CA ARG A 320 -9.15 -1.56 20.23
C ARG A 320 -9.75 -2.96 20.10
N SER A 321 -10.72 -3.15 19.21
CA SER A 321 -11.50 -4.39 19.14
C SER A 321 -11.43 -5.12 17.80
N GLY A 322 -10.84 -4.53 16.78
CA GLY A 322 -10.85 -5.06 15.41
C GLY A 322 -12.23 -5.04 14.74
N LYS A 323 -13.26 -4.45 15.37
CA LYS A 323 -14.60 -4.40 14.81
C LYS A 323 -14.64 -3.47 13.60
N ARG A 324 -15.18 -3.99 12.47
CA ARG A 324 -15.35 -3.19 11.25
C ARG A 324 -16.40 -2.10 11.48
N LEU A 325 -16.00 -0.85 11.22
CA LEU A 325 -16.86 0.33 11.23
C LEU A 325 -17.46 0.54 9.84
N TRP A 326 -16.61 0.63 8.83
CA TRP A 326 -16.98 0.72 7.43
C TRP A 326 -15.89 0.12 6.52
N HIS A 327 -16.19 -0.04 5.25
CA HIS A 327 -15.21 -0.39 4.21
C HIS A 327 -15.67 0.14 2.87
N PHE A 328 -14.75 0.25 1.94
CA PHE A 328 -15.02 0.49 0.53
C PHE A 328 -14.14 -0.41 -0.31
N GLN A 329 -14.74 -1.22 -1.19
CA GLN A 329 -14.03 -2.07 -2.13
C GLN A 329 -13.73 -1.29 -3.41
N THR A 330 -12.45 -1.12 -3.75
CA THR A 330 -12.00 -0.34 -4.91
C THR A 330 -11.93 -1.17 -6.19
N ILE A 331 -11.97 -2.49 -6.08
CA ILE A 331 -12.06 -3.43 -7.19
C ILE A 331 -12.87 -4.65 -6.77
N HIS A 332 -13.89 -4.97 -7.52
CA HIS A 332 -14.64 -6.22 -7.39
C HIS A 332 -13.94 -7.32 -8.17
N HIS A 333 -13.77 -8.50 -7.58
CA HIS A 333 -13.20 -9.68 -8.25
C HIS A 333 -11.91 -9.37 -8.99
N ASP A 334 -10.89 -8.86 -8.28
CA ASP A 334 -9.64 -8.42 -8.91
C ASP A 334 -8.93 -9.55 -9.68
N LEU A 335 -8.57 -9.26 -10.92
CA LEU A 335 -7.84 -10.12 -11.85
C LEU A 335 -6.52 -9.47 -12.33
N TRP A 336 -6.11 -8.36 -11.74
CA TRP A 336 -5.02 -7.51 -12.23
C TRP A 336 -3.88 -7.32 -11.22
N ASP A 337 -4.02 -7.89 -10.02
CA ASP A 337 -3.11 -7.61 -8.89
C ASP A 337 -3.08 -6.09 -8.57
N TYR A 338 -4.26 -5.46 -8.57
CA TYR A 338 -4.40 -4.04 -8.30
C TYR A 338 -4.66 -3.75 -6.83
N ASP A 339 -3.77 -4.25 -5.96
CA ASP A 339 -3.79 -3.96 -4.52
C ASP A 339 -3.89 -2.46 -4.21
N LEU A 340 -4.31 -2.13 -2.98
CA LEU A 340 -4.13 -0.80 -2.42
C LEU A 340 -2.71 -0.70 -1.80
N PRO A 341 -1.75 -0.04 -2.47
CA PRO A 341 -0.33 -0.22 -2.17
C PRO A 341 0.25 0.84 -1.23
N THR A 342 -0.53 1.88 -0.89
CA THR A 342 -0.07 3.01 -0.08
C THR A 342 -0.79 3.06 1.25
N ALA A 343 -0.11 3.59 2.28
CA ALA A 343 -0.79 3.95 3.52
C ALA A 343 -1.90 4.96 3.24
N PRO A 344 -3.13 4.75 3.75
CA PRO A 344 -4.19 5.76 3.70
C PRO A 344 -3.72 7.06 4.37
N LYS A 345 -4.00 8.22 3.76
CA LYS A 345 -3.53 9.51 4.26
C LYS A 345 -4.64 10.25 4.99
N LEU A 346 -4.41 10.61 6.25
CA LEU A 346 -5.35 11.42 7.03
C LEU A 346 -5.07 12.90 6.80
N LEU A 347 -6.13 13.64 6.51
CA LEU A 347 -6.06 15.09 6.32
C LEU A 347 -7.43 15.73 6.62
N THR A 348 -7.45 17.04 6.64
CA THR A 348 -8.68 17.83 6.72
C THR A 348 -8.89 18.53 5.39
N VAL A 349 -10.08 18.46 4.85
CA VAL A 349 -10.48 19.12 3.60
C VAL A 349 -11.68 20.03 3.83
N VAL A 350 -11.79 21.08 3.02
CA VAL A 350 -12.97 21.93 2.94
C VAL A 350 -13.72 21.59 1.65
N HIS A 351 -14.80 20.85 1.76
CA HIS A 351 -15.60 20.40 0.61
C HIS A 351 -17.03 20.87 0.77
N ASP A 352 -17.61 21.50 -0.27
CA ASP A 352 -18.94 22.14 -0.25
C ASP A 352 -19.14 23.08 0.96
N GLY A 353 -18.10 23.85 1.31
CA GLY A 353 -18.09 24.80 2.41
C GLY A 353 -18.10 24.17 3.81
N ARG A 354 -17.85 22.86 3.91
CA ARG A 354 -17.76 22.12 5.18
C ARG A 354 -16.36 21.61 5.40
N THR A 355 -15.88 21.73 6.62
CA THR A 355 -14.64 21.09 7.05
C THR A 355 -14.90 19.62 7.33
N ILE A 356 -14.24 18.73 6.61
CA ILE A 356 -14.43 17.28 6.67
C ILE A 356 -13.12 16.59 7.05
N PRO A 357 -13.10 15.78 8.12
CA PRO A 357 -12.01 14.87 8.38
C PRO A 357 -12.01 13.78 7.31
N ALA A 358 -10.95 13.75 6.48
CA ALA A 358 -10.89 12.89 5.32
C ALA A 358 -9.79 11.83 5.42
N VAL A 359 -9.96 10.76 4.67
CA VAL A 359 -8.92 9.78 4.35
C VAL A 359 -8.80 9.67 2.83
N ALA A 360 -7.57 9.84 2.31
CA ALA A 360 -7.24 9.72 0.90
C ALA A 360 -6.45 8.43 0.64
N GLN A 361 -6.87 7.64 -0.36
CA GLN A 361 -6.26 6.37 -0.73
C GLN A 361 -5.83 6.37 -2.20
N PRO A 362 -4.54 6.63 -2.50
CA PRO A 362 -3.99 6.38 -3.82
C PRO A 362 -3.93 4.89 -4.12
N SER A 363 -4.15 4.51 -5.37
CA SER A 363 -4.32 3.12 -5.78
C SER A 363 -3.41 2.69 -6.94
N LYS A 364 -3.26 1.38 -7.15
CA LYS A 364 -2.52 0.83 -8.30
C LYS A 364 -3.14 1.22 -9.65
N GLN A 365 -4.46 1.45 -9.70
CA GLN A 365 -5.16 1.87 -10.92
C GLN A 365 -4.82 3.31 -11.35
N GLY A 366 -4.13 4.07 -10.49
CA GLY A 366 -3.83 5.48 -10.72
C GLY A 366 -4.91 6.44 -10.23
N PHE A 367 -5.89 5.98 -9.47
CA PHE A 367 -6.92 6.79 -8.84
C PHE A 367 -6.55 7.20 -7.42
N VAL A 368 -7.15 8.29 -6.95
CA VAL A 368 -7.22 8.68 -5.54
C VAL A 368 -8.68 8.58 -5.11
N TYR A 369 -8.97 7.71 -4.15
CA TYR A 369 -10.28 7.65 -3.50
C TYR A 369 -10.25 8.51 -2.23
N VAL A 370 -11.26 9.33 -2.00
CA VAL A 370 -11.31 10.22 -0.83
C VAL A 370 -12.65 10.06 -0.11
N PHE A 371 -12.57 9.77 1.19
CA PHE A 371 -13.74 9.51 2.02
C PHE A 371 -13.74 10.39 3.27
N ASN A 372 -14.92 10.68 3.78
CA ASN A 372 -15.06 11.08 5.18
C ASN A 372 -14.55 9.91 6.04
N ARG A 373 -13.49 10.13 6.82
CA ARG A 373 -12.80 9.06 7.53
C ARG A 373 -13.61 8.44 8.66
N ILE A 374 -14.64 9.14 9.16
CA ILE A 374 -15.54 8.64 10.22
C ILE A 374 -16.62 7.74 9.64
N THR A 375 -17.24 8.17 8.53
CA THR A 375 -18.46 7.53 8.02
C THR A 375 -18.23 6.62 6.82
N GLY A 376 -17.09 6.75 6.13
CA GLY A 376 -16.81 6.07 4.87
C GLY A 376 -17.54 6.66 3.66
N ALA A 377 -18.28 7.77 3.83
CA ALA A 377 -18.95 8.42 2.71
C ALA A 377 -17.91 9.04 1.75
N PRO A 378 -17.97 8.73 0.43
CA PRO A 378 -17.06 9.33 -0.54
C PRO A 378 -17.32 10.84 -0.67
N LEU A 379 -16.27 11.64 -0.84
CA LEU A 379 -16.41 13.08 -1.02
C LEU A 379 -16.91 13.44 -2.42
N TRP A 380 -16.49 12.71 -3.42
CA TRP A 380 -17.01 12.82 -4.80
C TRP A 380 -17.69 11.51 -5.19
N PRO A 381 -18.71 11.57 -6.07
CA PRO A 381 -19.38 10.36 -6.53
C PRO A 381 -18.40 9.33 -7.08
N ILE A 382 -18.63 8.07 -6.74
CA ILE A 382 -17.94 6.93 -7.31
C ILE A 382 -18.98 6.17 -8.13
N GLU A 383 -18.71 6.00 -9.43
CA GLU A 383 -19.64 5.41 -10.38
C GLU A 383 -19.27 3.97 -10.72
N GLU A 384 -20.22 3.06 -10.61
CA GLU A 384 -20.08 1.72 -11.17
C GLU A 384 -20.19 1.79 -12.70
N ARG A 385 -19.08 1.52 -13.38
CA ARG A 385 -19.02 1.55 -14.84
C ARG A 385 -18.77 0.17 -15.42
N PRO A 386 -19.46 -0.22 -16.52
CA PRO A 386 -19.19 -1.47 -17.23
C PRO A 386 -17.72 -1.58 -17.65
N VAL A 387 -17.16 -2.77 -17.52
CA VAL A 387 -15.76 -3.08 -17.89
C VAL A 387 -15.70 -4.30 -18.83
N PRO A 388 -14.59 -4.48 -19.58
CA PRO A 388 -14.41 -5.63 -20.44
C PRO A 388 -14.54 -6.95 -19.66
N GLN A 389 -15.24 -7.91 -20.23
CA GLN A 389 -15.46 -9.21 -19.62
C GLN A 389 -14.39 -10.22 -20.04
N SER A 390 -14.09 -11.19 -19.17
CA SER A 390 -13.15 -12.27 -19.48
C SER A 390 -13.72 -13.20 -20.56
N ASP A 391 -12.85 -13.65 -21.44
CA ASP A 391 -13.10 -14.70 -22.43
C ASP A 391 -12.43 -16.03 -22.04
N THR A 392 -11.79 -16.07 -20.87
CA THR A 392 -11.09 -17.26 -20.38
C THR A 392 -12.08 -18.27 -19.81
N PRO A 393 -12.02 -19.55 -20.23
CA PRO A 393 -12.92 -20.58 -19.72
C PRO A 393 -12.88 -20.68 -18.18
N GLY A 394 -14.05 -20.70 -17.55
CA GLY A 394 -14.21 -20.83 -16.11
C GLY A 394 -14.09 -19.51 -15.34
N GLU A 395 -13.70 -18.41 -15.97
CA GLU A 395 -13.66 -17.07 -15.35
C GLU A 395 -15.04 -16.40 -15.43
N MET A 396 -15.43 -15.73 -14.35
CA MET A 396 -16.63 -14.91 -14.27
C MET A 396 -16.25 -13.54 -13.70
N SER A 397 -15.66 -12.69 -14.55
CA SER A 397 -15.26 -11.35 -14.15
C SER A 397 -16.47 -10.51 -13.71
N TRP A 398 -16.26 -9.61 -12.75
CA TRP A 398 -17.33 -8.72 -12.29
C TRP A 398 -17.72 -7.73 -13.38
N PRO A 399 -19.02 -7.46 -13.59
CA PRO A 399 -19.47 -6.73 -14.79
C PRO A 399 -19.15 -5.23 -14.75
N THR A 400 -18.98 -4.65 -13.57
CA THR A 400 -18.68 -3.23 -13.37
C THR A 400 -17.51 -3.04 -12.42
N GLN A 401 -16.92 -1.85 -12.43
CA GLN A 401 -15.90 -1.46 -11.45
C GLN A 401 -16.14 -0.02 -10.98
N PRO A 402 -15.71 0.35 -9.75
CA PRO A 402 -15.90 1.67 -9.19
C PRO A 402 -14.88 2.68 -9.74
N PHE A 403 -15.39 3.75 -10.36
CA PHE A 403 -14.60 4.86 -10.89
C PHE A 403 -14.89 6.14 -10.10
N PRO A 404 -13.92 6.73 -9.39
CA PRO A 404 -14.11 8.03 -8.78
C PRO A 404 -14.26 9.10 -9.86
N THR A 405 -15.19 10.04 -9.69
CA THR A 405 -15.41 11.13 -10.63
C THR A 405 -14.41 12.28 -10.44
N ALA A 406 -13.87 12.39 -9.24
CA ALA A 406 -12.78 13.28 -8.84
C ALA A 406 -12.03 12.68 -7.64
N PRO A 407 -10.74 13.02 -7.44
CA PRO A 407 -9.85 13.77 -8.33
C PRO A 407 -9.52 13.01 -9.63
N PRO A 408 -8.96 13.69 -10.66
CA PRO A 408 -8.52 13.00 -11.88
C PRO A 408 -7.40 11.98 -11.60
N PRO A 409 -7.23 10.93 -12.40
CA PRO A 409 -6.16 9.95 -12.21
C PRO A 409 -4.77 10.60 -12.35
N PHE A 410 -3.80 10.14 -11.54
CA PHE A 410 -2.41 10.61 -11.56
C PHE A 410 -1.49 9.80 -12.49
N ALA A 411 -1.95 8.68 -13.01
CA ALA A 411 -1.19 7.80 -13.90
C ALA A 411 -1.97 7.53 -15.19
N ARG A 412 -1.25 7.20 -16.26
CA ARG A 412 -1.85 6.77 -17.54
C ARG A 412 -2.56 5.44 -17.35
N GLN A 413 -3.77 5.34 -17.93
CA GLN A 413 -4.63 4.16 -17.84
C GLN A 413 -4.83 3.45 -19.19
N ARG A 414 -4.00 3.79 -20.19
CA ARG A 414 -3.99 3.19 -21.52
C ARG A 414 -2.58 3.18 -22.09
N PHE A 415 -2.29 2.19 -22.91
CA PHE A 415 -1.09 2.13 -23.73
C PHE A 415 -1.50 1.86 -25.19
N THR A 416 -1.26 2.83 -26.06
CA THR A 416 -1.63 2.80 -27.47
C THR A 416 -0.38 2.88 -28.36
N GLU A 417 -0.53 2.69 -29.66
CA GLU A 417 0.58 2.82 -30.61
C GLU A 417 1.24 4.21 -30.57
N ALA A 418 0.46 5.27 -30.30
CA ALA A 418 0.97 6.63 -30.17
C ALA A 418 1.89 6.82 -28.96
N ASP A 419 1.77 5.95 -27.96
CA ASP A 419 2.55 6.00 -26.72
C ASP A 419 3.86 5.21 -26.79
N ILE A 420 4.14 4.53 -27.92
CA ILE A 420 5.36 3.72 -28.07
C ILE A 420 6.59 4.58 -27.87
N ASN A 421 7.53 4.07 -27.08
CA ASN A 421 8.75 4.76 -26.71
C ASN A 421 9.59 5.14 -27.95
N PRO A 422 9.82 6.42 -28.26
CA PRO A 422 10.63 6.87 -29.38
C PRO A 422 12.15 6.64 -29.18
N HIS A 423 12.58 6.27 -27.98
CA HIS A 423 14.01 6.12 -27.63
C HIS A 423 14.50 4.68 -27.66
N ILE A 424 13.66 3.71 -28.04
CA ILE A 424 14.04 2.33 -28.34
C ILE A 424 14.30 2.13 -29.84
N SER A 425 14.93 1.03 -30.21
CA SER A 425 15.26 0.75 -31.62
C SER A 425 14.00 0.61 -32.49
N ALA A 426 14.13 0.86 -33.80
CA ALA A 426 13.02 0.65 -34.75
C ALA A 426 12.53 -0.81 -34.75
N GLU A 427 13.43 -1.77 -34.54
CA GLU A 427 13.10 -3.20 -34.40
C GLU A 427 12.27 -3.44 -33.14
N ASP A 428 12.67 -2.87 -31.99
CA ASP A 428 11.92 -2.99 -30.74
C ASP A 428 10.55 -2.30 -30.83
N GLN A 429 10.47 -1.12 -31.48
CA GLN A 429 9.18 -0.47 -31.76
C GLN A 429 8.26 -1.34 -32.60
N ALA A 430 8.80 -2.05 -33.61
CA ALA A 430 8.01 -2.97 -34.43
C ALA A 430 7.47 -4.16 -33.61
N LYS A 431 8.29 -4.73 -32.72
CA LYS A 431 7.87 -5.79 -31.78
C LYS A 431 6.78 -5.29 -30.83
N VAL A 432 6.90 -4.07 -30.30
CA VAL A 432 5.86 -3.48 -29.44
C VAL A 432 4.56 -3.30 -30.19
N ARG A 433 4.58 -2.83 -31.46
CA ARG A 433 3.37 -2.75 -32.30
C ARG A 433 2.70 -4.12 -32.49
N GLU A 434 3.52 -5.16 -32.74
CA GLU A 434 3.01 -6.52 -32.88
C GLU A 434 2.32 -7.00 -31.59
N ILE A 435 2.93 -6.77 -30.44
CA ILE A 435 2.34 -7.10 -29.13
C ILE A 435 1.03 -6.33 -28.92
N LEU A 436 1.00 -5.01 -29.20
CA LEU A 436 -0.21 -4.19 -29.09
C LEU A 436 -1.33 -4.68 -30.01
N ALA A 437 -1.00 -5.13 -31.23
CA ALA A 437 -1.97 -5.60 -32.20
C ALA A 437 -2.50 -7.02 -31.91
N SER A 438 -1.69 -7.87 -31.26
CA SER A 438 -2.03 -9.28 -31.01
C SER A 438 -2.64 -9.53 -29.61
N SER A 439 -2.53 -8.58 -28.68
CA SER A 439 -3.03 -8.72 -27.31
C SER A 439 -4.37 -8.00 -27.11
N ARG A 440 -5.14 -8.42 -26.13
CA ARG A 440 -6.28 -7.63 -25.64
C ARG A 440 -5.79 -6.34 -25.00
N ASN A 441 -6.39 -5.22 -25.38
CA ASN A 441 -6.01 -3.89 -24.91
C ASN A 441 -7.22 -2.94 -24.97
N GLU A 442 -8.23 -3.21 -24.14
CA GLU A 442 -9.52 -2.50 -24.16
C GLU A 442 -9.59 -1.38 -23.11
N GLY A 443 -8.48 -1.11 -22.43
CA GLY A 443 -8.35 -0.10 -21.38
C GLY A 443 -8.10 -0.69 -19.99
N LEU A 444 -8.27 0.11 -18.95
CA LEU A 444 -7.83 -0.17 -17.56
C LEU A 444 -8.35 -1.50 -17.09
N TYR A 445 -9.35 -2.04 -17.15
CA TYR A 445 -9.80 -3.31 -16.59
C TYR A 445 -9.97 -4.41 -17.66
N THR A 446 -9.09 -4.44 -18.65
CA THR A 446 -9.04 -5.57 -19.60
C THR A 446 -8.56 -6.83 -18.89
N PRO A 447 -9.36 -7.90 -18.77
CA PRO A 447 -8.97 -9.10 -18.03
C PRO A 447 -7.81 -9.85 -18.70
N PRO A 448 -6.95 -10.53 -17.93
CA PRO A 448 -5.97 -11.47 -18.48
C PRO A 448 -6.63 -12.52 -19.38
N SER A 449 -5.96 -12.89 -20.47
CA SER A 449 -6.50 -13.78 -21.50
C SER A 449 -5.48 -14.77 -22.03
N LEU A 450 -5.94 -15.80 -22.73
CA LEU A 450 -5.07 -16.79 -23.38
C LEU A 450 -4.29 -16.21 -24.57
N GLN A 451 -4.81 -15.17 -25.21
CA GLN A 451 -4.07 -14.46 -26.28
C GLN A 451 -3.06 -13.44 -25.74
N GLY A 452 -3.09 -13.17 -24.43
CA GLY A 452 -2.33 -12.12 -23.78
C GLY A 452 -3.11 -10.82 -23.65
N THR A 453 -2.82 -10.08 -22.60
CA THR A 453 -3.48 -8.81 -22.26
C THR A 453 -2.44 -7.78 -21.88
N ILE A 454 -2.61 -6.54 -22.36
CA ILE A 454 -1.81 -5.39 -21.95
C ILE A 454 -2.50 -4.71 -20.78
N MET A 455 -1.78 -4.52 -19.70
CA MET A 455 -2.22 -3.81 -18.51
C MET A 455 -1.50 -2.46 -18.41
N MET A 456 -2.28 -1.38 -18.29
CA MET A 456 -1.78 -0.03 -18.01
C MET A 456 -2.74 0.72 -17.09
N PRO A 457 -2.32 1.08 -15.84
CA PRO A 457 -1.03 0.73 -15.23
C PRO A 457 -0.80 -0.78 -15.21
N GLY A 458 0.46 -1.22 -15.18
CA GLY A 458 0.77 -2.65 -15.01
C GLY A 458 0.47 -3.13 -13.59
N HIS A 459 0.60 -4.42 -13.33
CA HIS A 459 0.33 -5.02 -12.01
C HIS A 459 1.16 -4.41 -10.86
N ASN A 460 2.30 -3.80 -11.16
CA ASN A 460 3.10 -3.07 -10.17
C ASN A 460 2.50 -1.71 -9.79
N GLY A 461 1.47 -1.27 -10.52
CA GLY A 461 0.59 -0.15 -10.23
C GLY A 461 1.11 1.23 -10.64
N GLY A 462 0.17 2.18 -10.70
CA GLY A 462 0.44 3.61 -10.83
C GLY A 462 1.03 4.21 -9.56
N ALA A 463 0.59 3.77 -8.37
CA ALA A 463 1.22 4.04 -7.08
C ALA A 463 1.84 2.77 -6.49
N ASN A 464 2.76 2.93 -5.54
CA ASN A 464 3.35 1.84 -4.77
C ASN A 464 3.61 2.31 -3.33
N TRP A 465 4.16 1.46 -2.45
CA TRP A 465 4.39 1.81 -1.05
C TRP A 465 5.26 3.08 -0.94
N GLY A 466 4.97 3.93 0.06
CA GLY A 466 5.71 5.18 0.31
C GLY A 466 5.43 6.32 -0.68
N SER A 467 4.74 6.08 -1.81
CA SER A 467 4.64 7.02 -2.93
C SER A 467 3.76 8.25 -2.69
N SER A 468 3.21 8.47 -1.50
CA SER A 468 2.36 9.64 -1.24
C SER A 468 2.65 10.33 0.08
N ALA A 469 2.46 11.65 0.12
CA ALA A 469 2.50 12.48 1.32
C ALA A 469 1.33 13.46 1.30
N VAL A 470 0.92 13.95 2.45
CA VAL A 470 -0.09 15.01 2.57
C VAL A 470 0.45 16.19 3.34
N ASP A 471 -0.02 17.39 3.03
CA ASP A 471 -0.03 18.47 3.99
C ASP A 471 -1.40 18.41 4.70
N PRO A 472 -1.44 17.99 5.97
CA PRO A 472 -2.69 17.72 6.65
C PRO A 472 -3.52 18.98 6.94
N HIS A 473 -2.93 20.17 6.79
CA HIS A 473 -3.53 21.45 7.15
C HIS A 473 -4.22 22.15 5.99
N ASN A 474 -3.80 21.90 4.76
CA ASN A 474 -4.29 22.66 3.59
C ASN A 474 -4.98 21.78 2.53
N GLY A 475 -5.24 20.51 2.82
CA GLY A 475 -5.92 19.61 1.89
C GLY A 475 -5.07 19.18 0.69
N ARG A 476 -3.75 19.32 0.74
CA ARG A 476 -2.86 18.91 -0.37
C ARG A 476 -2.39 17.48 -0.24
N LEU A 477 -2.47 16.75 -1.34
CA LEU A 477 -1.90 15.40 -1.48
C LEU A 477 -0.86 15.41 -2.60
N TYR A 478 0.28 14.78 -2.34
CA TYR A 478 1.37 14.59 -3.30
C TYR A 478 1.53 13.11 -3.59
N VAL A 479 1.60 12.73 -4.88
CA VAL A 479 1.71 11.33 -5.31
C VAL A 479 2.79 11.18 -6.34
N VAL A 480 3.69 10.21 -6.14
CA VAL A 480 4.68 9.77 -7.13
C VAL A 480 4.09 8.65 -7.95
N SER A 481 3.94 8.84 -9.26
CA SER A 481 3.41 7.83 -10.17
C SER A 481 4.48 6.91 -10.74
N LYS A 482 4.04 5.78 -11.27
CA LYS A 482 4.83 4.83 -12.03
C LYS A 482 4.10 4.45 -13.32
N GLU A 483 4.77 4.65 -14.45
CA GLU A 483 4.24 4.44 -15.79
C GLU A 483 4.89 3.21 -16.45
N LEU A 484 4.56 2.02 -15.97
CA LEU A 484 5.18 0.77 -16.40
C LEU A 484 4.12 -0.23 -16.86
N PRO A 485 3.87 -0.37 -18.18
CA PRO A 485 2.94 -1.36 -18.69
C PRO A 485 3.46 -2.79 -18.50
N THR A 486 2.55 -3.73 -18.36
CA THR A 486 2.86 -5.17 -18.32
C THR A 486 1.98 -5.96 -19.26
N THR A 487 2.46 -7.14 -19.68
CA THR A 487 1.61 -8.14 -20.32
C THR A 487 1.29 -9.25 -19.33
N ALA A 488 0.04 -9.69 -19.31
CA ALA A 488 -0.44 -10.85 -18.57
C ALA A 488 -0.96 -11.91 -19.55
N ASN A 489 -0.29 -13.06 -19.60
CA ASN A 489 -0.59 -14.12 -20.54
C ASN A 489 -1.06 -15.36 -19.78
N LEU A 490 -2.36 -15.66 -19.77
CA LEU A 490 -2.87 -16.86 -19.16
C LEU A 490 -2.37 -18.11 -19.91
N ARG A 491 -1.92 -19.10 -19.16
CA ARG A 491 -1.46 -20.39 -19.70
C ARG A 491 -2.11 -21.53 -18.95
N PRO A 492 -2.63 -22.53 -19.64
CA PRO A 492 -3.11 -23.74 -19.00
C PRO A 492 -1.93 -24.48 -18.34
N PRO A 493 -2.20 -25.34 -17.35
CA PRO A 493 -1.17 -26.12 -16.70
C PRO A 493 -0.43 -26.97 -17.73
N GLN A 494 0.90 -26.90 -17.68
CA GLN A 494 1.77 -27.74 -18.52
C GLN A 494 1.91 -29.12 -17.86
N PRO A 495 1.84 -30.23 -18.62
CA PRO A 495 2.20 -31.53 -18.06
C PRO A 495 3.63 -31.48 -17.50
N PRO A 496 3.91 -32.14 -16.36
CA PRO A 496 5.27 -32.21 -15.85
C PRO A 496 6.15 -32.90 -16.89
N THR A 497 7.02 -32.16 -17.55
CA THR A 497 8.04 -32.74 -18.41
C THR A 497 9.08 -33.40 -17.52
N GLY A 498 9.43 -34.68 -17.80
CA GLY A 498 10.22 -35.58 -16.94
C GLY A 498 11.62 -35.17 -16.52
N ALA A 499 12.01 -33.91 -16.70
CA ALA A 499 13.24 -33.30 -16.21
C ALA A 499 12.99 -32.31 -15.04
N GLY A 500 11.74 -32.07 -14.64
CA GLY A 500 11.38 -31.00 -13.69
C GLY A 500 11.59 -31.31 -12.21
N ALA A 501 11.96 -32.54 -11.84
CA ALA A 501 12.14 -32.89 -10.42
C ALA A 501 13.54 -32.51 -9.86
N ALA A 502 14.47 -32.05 -10.69
CA ALA A 502 15.88 -31.85 -10.31
C ALA A 502 16.38 -30.40 -10.35
N ALA A 503 15.58 -29.42 -10.75
CA ALA A 503 16.06 -28.06 -11.00
C ALA A 503 15.24 -26.97 -10.27
N LEU A 504 15.22 -27.01 -8.96
CA LEU A 504 14.93 -25.85 -8.12
C LEU A 504 16.24 -25.04 -7.95
N ARG A 505 16.76 -24.50 -9.05
CA ARG A 505 17.73 -23.41 -9.02
C ARG A 505 16.98 -22.13 -9.42
N ASP A 506 17.35 -21.01 -8.79
CA ASP A 506 16.78 -19.69 -9.05
C ASP A 506 16.63 -19.44 -10.56
N GLY A 507 15.38 -19.20 -11.02
CA GLY A 507 15.05 -18.93 -12.43
C GLY A 507 14.30 -20.02 -13.19
N ALA A 508 14.05 -21.19 -12.62
CA ALA A 508 13.25 -22.23 -13.28
C ALA A 508 11.72 -21.92 -13.18
N PRO A 509 10.91 -22.25 -14.19
CA PRO A 509 9.45 -22.15 -14.11
C PRO A 509 8.94 -22.92 -12.90
N ARG A 510 8.19 -22.25 -12.02
CA ARG A 510 7.53 -22.94 -10.90
C ARG A 510 6.55 -23.98 -11.46
N PRO A 511 6.43 -25.17 -10.83
CA PRO A 511 5.38 -26.10 -11.20
C PRO A 511 4.02 -25.40 -11.11
N PRO A 512 3.04 -25.80 -11.95
CA PRO A 512 1.71 -25.23 -11.88
C PRO A 512 1.18 -25.37 -10.44
N PRO A 513 0.50 -24.34 -9.93
CA PRO A 513 -0.08 -24.42 -8.60
C PRO A 513 -1.07 -25.59 -8.53
N ALA A 514 -1.03 -26.32 -7.44
CA ALA A 514 -2.03 -27.33 -7.19
C ALA A 514 -3.43 -26.68 -7.16
N PRO A 515 -4.46 -27.31 -7.77
CA PRO A 515 -5.81 -26.80 -7.64
C PRO A 515 -6.20 -26.76 -6.15
N PRO A 516 -7.00 -25.75 -5.76
CA PRO A 516 -7.49 -25.70 -4.39
C PRO A 516 -8.34 -26.95 -4.06
N PRO A 517 -8.36 -27.40 -2.81
CA PRO A 517 -9.05 -28.64 -2.42
C PRO A 517 -10.53 -28.72 -2.83
N ASN A 518 -11.17 -27.58 -3.01
CA ASN A 518 -12.60 -27.46 -3.34
C ASN A 518 -12.85 -26.99 -4.78
N ALA A 519 -11.82 -27.02 -5.65
CA ALA A 519 -12.02 -26.75 -7.05
C ALA A 519 -12.88 -27.84 -7.67
N GLY A 520 -13.91 -27.45 -8.42
CA GLY A 520 -14.73 -28.40 -9.17
C GLY A 520 -13.89 -29.22 -10.17
N PRO A 521 -14.41 -30.35 -10.66
CA PRO A 521 -13.66 -31.24 -11.55
C PRO A 521 -13.22 -30.57 -12.86
N ASP A 522 -13.91 -29.53 -13.26
CA ASP A 522 -13.64 -28.78 -14.50
C ASP A 522 -12.74 -27.55 -14.29
N PHE A 523 -12.25 -27.32 -13.09
CA PHE A 523 -11.38 -26.20 -12.77
C PHE A 523 -10.01 -26.35 -13.45
N ILE A 524 -9.63 -25.36 -14.24
CA ILE A 524 -8.32 -25.29 -14.90
C ILE A 524 -7.46 -24.27 -14.13
N PRO A 525 -6.37 -24.69 -13.46
CA PRO A 525 -5.50 -23.78 -12.71
C PRO A 525 -4.57 -23.01 -13.65
N TYR A 526 -5.11 -22.02 -14.35
CA TYR A 526 -4.30 -21.16 -15.22
C TYR A 526 -3.22 -20.44 -14.44
N THR A 527 -2.06 -20.23 -15.07
CA THR A 527 -1.00 -19.36 -14.59
C THR A 527 -0.86 -18.16 -15.51
N ALA A 528 -0.48 -17.02 -14.99
CA ALA A 528 -0.21 -15.82 -15.77
C ALA A 528 1.25 -15.40 -15.57
N PRO A 529 2.19 -15.80 -16.41
CA PRO A 529 3.44 -15.08 -16.51
C PRO A 529 3.16 -13.62 -16.82
N VAL A 530 3.64 -12.75 -15.95
CA VAL A 530 3.52 -11.31 -16.09
C VAL A 530 4.89 -10.78 -16.48
N ASP A 531 4.97 -10.16 -17.65
CA ASP A 531 6.21 -9.58 -18.13
C ASP A 531 6.10 -8.06 -18.15
N PHE A 532 7.06 -7.40 -17.52
CA PHE A 532 7.24 -5.97 -17.70
C PHE A 532 7.65 -5.70 -19.15
N MET A 533 6.97 -4.80 -19.82
CA MET A 533 7.26 -4.44 -21.20
C MET A 533 8.54 -3.60 -21.29
N ILE A 534 9.67 -4.21 -20.91
CA ILE A 534 11.01 -3.60 -20.92
C ILE A 534 11.84 -4.24 -22.03
N GLN A 535 12.46 -3.39 -22.85
CA GLN A 535 13.31 -3.82 -23.94
C GLN A 535 14.67 -4.30 -23.42
N GLN A 536 15.01 -5.55 -23.65
CA GLN A 536 16.28 -6.14 -23.18
C GLN A 536 17.52 -5.43 -23.74
N SER A 537 17.42 -4.87 -24.94
CA SER A 537 18.53 -4.16 -25.60
C SER A 537 18.93 -2.85 -24.92
N THR A 538 17.99 -2.15 -24.29
CA THR A 538 18.19 -0.81 -23.71
C THR A 538 17.84 -0.72 -22.23
N GLY A 539 17.08 -1.68 -21.68
CA GLY A 539 16.50 -1.59 -20.35
C GLY A 539 15.33 -0.59 -20.23
N LEU A 540 14.94 0.06 -21.34
CA LEU A 540 13.87 1.05 -21.35
C LEU A 540 12.50 0.40 -21.52
N SER A 541 11.47 1.03 -20.95
CA SER A 541 10.08 0.61 -21.12
C SER A 541 9.61 0.74 -22.57
N ALA A 542 8.68 -0.12 -22.98
CA ALA A 542 8.01 -0.05 -24.28
C ALA A 542 7.18 1.23 -24.43
N ILE A 543 6.63 1.77 -23.34
CA ILE A 543 5.91 3.05 -23.35
C ILE A 543 6.90 4.21 -23.25
N GLY A 544 6.61 5.30 -23.95
CA GLY A 544 7.42 6.52 -23.92
C GLY A 544 7.34 7.27 -22.58
N PRO A 545 8.36 8.11 -22.28
CA PRO A 545 8.36 8.92 -21.05
C PRO A 545 7.20 9.95 -21.03
N PRO A 546 6.90 10.57 -19.86
CA PRO A 546 7.58 10.36 -18.57
C PRO A 546 7.21 9.03 -17.93
N TRP A 547 8.18 8.35 -17.27
CA TRP A 547 7.96 7.06 -16.61
C TRP A 547 7.60 7.18 -15.14
N SER A 548 7.75 8.37 -14.59
CA SER A 548 7.37 8.75 -13.25
C SER A 548 7.07 10.23 -13.21
N GLN A 549 6.05 10.59 -12.45
CA GLN A 549 5.65 11.97 -12.25
C GLN A 549 5.32 12.19 -10.77
N LEU A 550 5.66 13.39 -10.29
CA LEU A 550 5.18 13.89 -9.00
C LEU A 550 3.96 14.77 -9.28
N THR A 551 2.83 14.38 -8.70
CA THR A 551 1.53 15.06 -8.87
C THR A 551 1.10 15.69 -7.56
N ALA A 552 0.72 16.96 -7.56
CA ALA A 552 0.10 17.63 -6.43
C ALA A 552 -1.40 17.82 -6.68
N TYR A 553 -2.20 17.45 -5.69
CA TYR A 553 -3.65 17.65 -5.69
C TYR A 553 -4.07 18.70 -4.68
N ASP A 554 -5.09 19.46 -5.03
CA ASP A 554 -5.98 20.11 -4.08
C ASP A 554 -7.20 19.22 -3.83
N LEU A 555 -7.25 18.60 -2.67
CA LEU A 555 -8.38 17.74 -2.29
C LEU A 555 -9.56 18.54 -1.70
N ASN A 556 -9.48 19.86 -1.58
CA ASN A 556 -10.66 20.69 -1.33
C ASN A 556 -11.52 20.76 -2.59
N GLU A 557 -10.87 20.92 -3.75
CA GLU A 557 -11.52 21.05 -5.05
C GLU A 557 -11.53 19.74 -5.87
N GLY A 558 -10.76 18.73 -5.47
CA GLY A 558 -10.62 17.47 -6.21
C GLY A 558 -9.90 17.64 -7.55
N THR A 559 -8.89 18.51 -7.63
CA THR A 559 -8.18 18.85 -8.85
C THR A 559 -6.67 18.65 -8.75
N ILE A 560 -6.00 18.50 -9.90
CA ILE A 560 -4.53 18.53 -9.97
C ILE A 560 -4.09 19.99 -10.00
N LEU A 561 -3.20 20.37 -9.08
CA LEU A 561 -2.54 21.66 -9.07
C LEU A 561 -1.40 21.73 -10.08
N TRP A 562 -0.55 20.73 -10.07
CA TRP A 562 0.55 20.58 -11.00
C TRP A 562 0.99 19.10 -11.07
N GLN A 563 1.67 18.76 -12.17
CA GLN A 563 2.27 17.46 -12.39
C GLN A 563 3.59 17.65 -13.15
N VAL A 564 4.68 17.11 -12.61
CA VAL A 564 6.02 17.24 -13.19
C VAL A 564 6.72 15.89 -13.26
N PRO A 565 7.60 15.63 -14.24
CA PRO A 565 8.45 14.46 -14.25
C PRO A 565 9.31 14.36 -12.98
N ASP A 566 9.43 13.17 -12.41
CA ASP A 566 10.23 12.90 -11.22
C ASP A 566 11.55 12.22 -11.61
N GLY A 567 12.63 12.99 -11.64
CA GLY A 567 13.96 12.52 -12.01
C GLY A 567 14.15 12.26 -13.51
N ASP A 568 15.25 11.60 -13.83
CA ASP A 568 15.66 11.28 -15.19
C ASP A 568 16.26 9.87 -15.28
N VAL A 569 16.26 9.30 -16.49
CA VAL A 569 17.06 8.14 -16.82
C VAL A 569 18.44 8.59 -17.27
N ALA A 570 19.49 8.26 -16.51
CA ALA A 570 20.84 8.76 -16.70
C ALA A 570 21.39 8.56 -18.12
N SER A 571 21.13 7.41 -18.76
CA SER A 571 21.59 7.12 -20.13
C SER A 571 20.93 7.99 -21.21
N LEU A 572 19.74 8.54 -20.95
CA LEU A 572 19.06 9.49 -21.81
C LEU A 572 19.48 10.93 -21.51
N ALA A 573 19.62 11.27 -20.23
CA ALA A 573 20.09 12.59 -19.80
C ALA A 573 21.50 12.88 -20.36
N ALA A 574 22.39 11.88 -20.41
CA ALA A 574 23.70 12.00 -21.05
C ALA A 574 23.64 12.32 -22.56
N LYS A 575 22.50 12.09 -23.21
CA LYS A 575 22.23 12.45 -24.62
C LYS A 575 21.44 13.76 -24.76
N GLY A 576 21.23 14.49 -23.66
CA GLY A 576 20.45 15.72 -23.63
C GLY A 576 18.93 15.51 -23.57
N ILE A 577 18.45 14.29 -23.34
CA ILE A 577 17.03 13.95 -23.21
C ILE A 577 16.70 13.93 -21.71
N VAL A 578 16.04 14.98 -21.24
CA VAL A 578 15.68 15.22 -19.82
C VAL A 578 14.16 15.28 -19.65
N GLY A 579 13.69 15.25 -18.41
CA GLY A 579 12.26 15.21 -18.09
C GLY A 579 11.64 13.84 -18.39
N THR A 580 12.45 12.78 -18.32
CA THR A 580 11.99 11.42 -18.63
C THR A 580 11.25 10.76 -17.47
N GLY A 581 11.33 11.32 -16.30
CA GLY A 581 10.93 10.63 -15.08
C GLY A 581 11.86 9.47 -14.71
N SER A 582 11.86 9.06 -13.46
CA SER A 582 12.61 7.90 -12.99
C SER A 582 11.94 6.61 -13.49
N HIS A 583 12.72 5.67 -14.00
CA HIS A 583 12.18 4.39 -14.47
C HIS A 583 11.81 3.48 -13.31
N ALA A 584 10.55 3.07 -13.22
CA ALA A 584 10.01 2.18 -12.20
C ALA A 584 10.34 2.56 -10.73
N PRO A 585 10.05 3.79 -10.28
CA PRO A 585 10.39 4.23 -8.93
C PRO A 585 9.64 3.45 -7.86
N ARG A 586 10.27 3.33 -6.68
CA ARG A 586 9.65 2.87 -5.42
C ARG A 586 10.00 3.82 -4.27
N GLY A 587 10.40 5.05 -4.58
CA GLY A 587 10.75 6.06 -3.60
C GLY A 587 9.53 6.66 -2.93
N GLY A 588 9.74 7.16 -1.71
CA GLY A 588 8.74 7.88 -0.95
C GLY A 588 9.00 9.38 -0.96
N VAL A 589 7.93 10.17 -0.94
CA VAL A 589 7.96 11.63 -0.82
C VAL A 589 7.63 12.05 0.60
N VAL A 590 8.27 13.12 1.09
CA VAL A 590 7.97 13.77 2.37
C VAL A 590 7.71 15.24 2.14
N ALA A 591 6.64 15.76 2.73
CA ALA A 591 6.30 17.19 2.71
C ALA A 591 6.73 17.86 4.03
N THR A 592 7.07 19.14 3.99
CA THR A 592 7.48 19.90 5.17
C THR A 592 6.77 21.24 5.31
N GLY A 593 6.67 21.73 6.55
CA GLY A 593 6.17 23.06 6.87
C GLY A 593 6.96 24.21 6.21
N GLY A 594 8.21 23.96 5.78
CA GLY A 594 9.01 24.87 4.99
C GLY A 594 8.56 25.01 3.52
N GLY A 595 7.47 24.35 3.12
CA GLY A 595 6.92 24.36 1.78
C GLY A 595 7.74 23.55 0.77
N LEU A 596 8.44 22.52 1.22
CA LEU A 596 9.30 21.67 0.43
C LEU A 596 8.78 20.23 0.37
N LEU A 597 9.07 19.56 -0.75
CA LEU A 597 8.93 18.12 -0.89
C LEU A 597 10.32 17.50 -1.07
N PHE A 598 10.64 16.48 -0.29
CA PHE A 598 11.89 15.73 -0.42
C PHE A 598 11.63 14.36 -1.00
N LEU A 599 12.40 14.00 -2.03
CA LEU A 599 12.23 12.76 -2.76
C LEU A 599 13.57 12.27 -3.31
N GLY A 600 13.83 10.98 -3.19
CA GLY A 600 14.97 10.33 -3.81
C GLY A 600 14.56 9.46 -5.00
N THR A 601 15.36 9.47 -6.06
CA THR A 601 15.10 8.71 -7.27
C THR A 601 16.14 7.62 -7.52
N SER A 602 15.71 6.49 -8.12
CA SER A 602 16.58 5.36 -8.37
C SER A 602 17.35 5.48 -9.70
N SER A 603 16.74 6.02 -10.74
CA SER A 603 17.30 6.01 -12.09
C SER A 603 18.48 6.97 -12.31
N ASP A 604 18.53 8.08 -11.61
CA ASP A 604 19.63 9.04 -11.65
C ASP A 604 20.34 9.20 -10.29
N ARG A 605 19.89 8.46 -9.28
CA ARG A 605 20.46 8.44 -7.93
C ARG A 605 20.56 9.81 -7.28
N LYS A 606 19.58 10.69 -7.54
CA LYS A 606 19.55 12.02 -6.96
C LYS A 606 18.51 12.10 -5.85
N PHE A 607 18.89 12.81 -4.80
CA PHE A 607 17.97 13.29 -3.79
C PHE A 607 17.65 14.74 -4.08
N ARG A 608 16.35 15.09 -4.08
CA ARG A 608 15.87 16.41 -4.51
C ARG A 608 14.97 17.04 -3.48
N ALA A 609 15.00 18.37 -3.45
CA ALA A 609 13.97 19.21 -2.84
C ALA A 609 13.19 19.92 -3.95
N TYR A 610 11.87 19.77 -3.90
CA TYR A 610 10.93 20.45 -4.79
C TYR A 610 10.18 21.52 -4.04
N ASP A 611 9.82 22.59 -4.73
CA ASP A 611 8.83 23.56 -4.27
C ASP A 611 7.45 22.89 -4.24
N ALA A 612 6.81 22.85 -3.08
CA ALA A 612 5.52 22.18 -2.89
C ALA A 612 4.36 22.87 -3.63
N ASP A 613 4.50 24.16 -3.98
CA ASP A 613 3.47 24.90 -4.70
C ASP A 613 3.56 24.75 -6.22
N THR A 614 4.78 24.49 -6.76
CA THR A 614 5.03 24.54 -8.21
C THR A 614 5.62 23.28 -8.81
N GLY A 615 6.16 22.38 -7.98
CA GLY A 615 6.91 21.21 -8.45
C GLY A 615 8.31 21.53 -8.98
N GLN A 616 8.78 22.78 -8.87
CA GLN A 616 10.13 23.16 -9.32
C GLN A 616 11.18 22.53 -8.42
N VAL A 617 12.25 21.96 -9.01
CA VAL A 617 13.42 21.50 -8.25
C VAL A 617 14.23 22.71 -7.76
N LEU A 618 14.36 22.83 -6.44
CA LEU A 618 15.12 23.91 -5.78
C LEU A 618 16.53 23.47 -5.38
N TRP A 619 16.74 22.20 -5.14
CA TRP A 619 18.03 21.64 -4.75
C TRP A 619 18.13 20.16 -5.16
N SER A 620 19.32 19.67 -5.42
CA SER A 620 19.59 18.25 -5.68
C SER A 620 21.00 17.84 -5.26
N TYR A 621 21.10 16.59 -4.83
CA TYR A 621 22.37 15.95 -4.43
C TYR A 621 22.48 14.56 -5.08
N GLU A 622 23.65 14.22 -5.63
CA GLU A 622 23.91 12.91 -6.23
C GLU A 622 24.41 11.91 -5.17
N LEU A 623 23.72 10.79 -5.05
CA LEU A 623 23.99 9.74 -4.10
C LEU A 623 24.83 8.60 -4.74
N GLN A 624 25.52 7.82 -3.92
CA GLN A 624 26.33 6.69 -4.40
C GLN A 624 25.49 5.47 -4.79
N ALA A 625 24.30 5.31 -4.22
CA ALA A 625 23.36 4.23 -4.49
C ALA A 625 21.93 4.78 -4.72
N ALA A 626 21.07 3.96 -5.29
CA ALA A 626 19.68 4.32 -5.54
C ALA A 626 18.88 4.47 -4.23
N VAL A 627 17.87 5.32 -4.26
CA VAL A 627 16.92 5.52 -3.18
C VAL A 627 15.59 4.87 -3.55
N GLU A 628 15.07 4.06 -2.64
CA GLU A 628 13.70 3.51 -2.71
C GLU A 628 12.97 3.63 -1.36
N GLY A 629 13.56 4.31 -0.37
CA GLY A 629 13.00 4.57 0.95
C GLY A 629 12.20 5.87 1.03
N VAL A 630 11.62 6.12 2.20
CA VAL A 630 10.96 7.37 2.56
C VAL A 630 11.95 8.20 3.37
N PRO A 631 12.19 9.47 3.03
CA PRO A 631 13.01 10.36 3.85
C PRO A 631 12.42 10.54 5.24
N ALA A 632 13.25 10.74 6.25
CA ALA A 632 12.84 11.14 7.60
C ALA A 632 13.28 12.59 7.85
N VAL A 633 12.37 13.40 8.39
CA VAL A 633 12.62 14.81 8.72
C VAL A 633 12.46 14.99 10.22
N TYR A 634 13.49 15.47 10.90
CA TYR A 634 13.53 15.57 12.36
C TYR A 634 14.39 16.75 12.84
N ALA A 635 14.30 17.05 14.12
CA ALA A 635 15.13 18.09 14.74
C ALA A 635 15.85 17.55 15.97
N VAL A 636 17.10 17.95 16.16
CA VAL A 636 17.90 17.72 17.36
C VAL A 636 18.50 19.05 17.82
N ASN A 637 18.23 19.42 19.06
CA ASN A 637 18.70 20.68 19.66
C ASN A 637 18.35 21.94 18.82
N GLY A 638 17.16 21.93 18.20
CA GLY A 638 16.66 23.03 17.39
C GLY A 638 17.22 23.10 15.95
N LYS A 639 18.10 22.18 15.55
CA LYS A 639 18.61 22.05 14.18
C LYS A 639 17.84 20.95 13.44
N GLN A 640 17.34 21.28 12.24
CA GLN A 640 16.62 20.37 11.38
C GLN A 640 17.57 19.50 10.56
N TYR A 641 17.20 18.23 10.43
CA TYR A 641 17.92 17.22 9.65
C TYR A 641 16.96 16.48 8.71
N ILE A 642 17.50 15.97 7.61
CA ILE A 642 16.79 15.12 6.66
C ILE A 642 17.64 13.88 6.42
N ALA A 643 17.12 12.71 6.78
CA ALA A 643 17.81 11.43 6.60
C ALA A 643 17.19 10.63 5.44
N ILE A 644 18.05 9.98 4.66
CA ILE A 644 17.64 9.07 3.58
C ILE A 644 18.51 7.81 3.56
N ALA A 645 17.89 6.66 3.31
CA ALA A 645 18.61 5.41 3.04
C ALA A 645 18.92 5.32 1.55
N ALA A 646 20.19 5.34 1.19
CA ALA A 646 20.70 5.12 -0.15
C ALA A 646 21.36 3.73 -0.21
N GLY A 647 20.59 2.70 -0.53
CA GLY A 647 21.06 1.32 -0.43
C GLY A 647 20.36 0.36 -1.38
N SER A 648 19.62 0.87 -2.36
CA SER A 648 18.94 0.03 -3.35
C SER A 648 19.77 -0.07 -4.63
N ASN A 649 19.59 -1.19 -5.34
CA ASN A 649 20.06 -1.33 -6.71
C ASN A 649 19.04 -0.78 -7.73
N GLY A 650 17.85 -0.37 -7.28
CA GLY A 650 16.73 0.00 -8.15
C GLY A 650 16.08 -1.22 -8.82
N LEU A 651 14.78 -1.15 -9.05
CA LEU A 651 14.09 -2.12 -9.90
C LEU A 651 14.51 -1.88 -11.36
N PHE A 652 14.95 -2.92 -12.07
CA PHE A 652 15.41 -2.82 -13.47
C PHE A 652 16.61 -1.88 -13.73
N SER A 653 17.46 -1.66 -12.75
CA SER A 653 18.68 -0.85 -12.93
C SER A 653 19.66 -1.44 -13.95
N GLN A 654 19.62 -2.74 -14.19
CA GLN A 654 20.43 -3.41 -15.22
C GLN A 654 19.97 -2.95 -16.63
N GLY A 655 20.92 -2.51 -17.44
CA GLY A 655 20.65 -2.04 -18.81
C GLY A 655 20.39 -0.53 -18.96
N LEU A 656 20.07 0.19 -17.89
CA LEU A 656 19.85 1.64 -17.95
C LEU A 656 21.15 2.48 -17.94
N GLY A 657 22.31 1.84 -17.98
CA GLY A 657 23.60 2.52 -17.99
C GLY A 657 24.03 3.09 -16.64
N HIS A 658 23.39 2.65 -15.55
CA HIS A 658 23.80 3.08 -14.21
C HIS A 658 25.17 2.49 -13.87
N PRO A 659 26.07 3.28 -13.31
CA PRO A 659 27.31 2.74 -12.74
C PRO A 659 26.96 1.74 -11.63
N THR A 660 27.85 0.80 -11.35
CA THR A 660 27.71 -0.11 -10.21
C THR A 660 27.42 0.72 -8.96
N PRO A 661 26.34 0.44 -8.21
CA PRO A 661 26.04 1.22 -7.02
C PRO A 661 27.17 1.09 -6.01
N GLY A 662 27.45 2.19 -5.32
CA GLY A 662 28.31 2.18 -4.15
C GLY A 662 27.67 1.40 -3.00
N PRO A 663 28.39 1.21 -1.89
CA PRO A 663 27.86 0.56 -0.71
C PRO A 663 26.66 1.33 -0.18
N GLY A 664 25.69 0.60 0.39
CA GLY A 664 24.53 1.20 1.04
C GLY A 664 24.93 2.05 2.23
N GLN A 665 24.23 3.17 2.42
CA GLN A 665 24.47 4.10 3.53
C GLN A 665 23.22 4.90 3.87
N TYR A 666 23.14 5.34 5.12
CA TYR A 666 22.28 6.46 5.48
C TYR A 666 23.06 7.75 5.23
N VAL A 667 22.38 8.71 4.61
CA VAL A 667 22.92 10.05 4.36
C VAL A 667 22.01 11.05 5.06
N VAL A 668 22.58 11.90 5.89
CA VAL A 668 21.84 12.91 6.63
C VAL A 668 22.30 14.29 6.22
N PHE A 669 21.35 15.13 5.89
CA PHE A 669 21.55 16.51 5.45
C PHE A 669 21.08 17.49 6.52
N ALA A 670 21.72 18.64 6.57
CA ALA A 670 21.34 19.79 7.38
C ALA A 670 21.84 21.08 6.71
N LEU A 671 21.38 22.24 7.16
CA LEU A 671 21.95 23.51 6.70
C LEU A 671 23.42 23.60 7.12
N GLY A 672 24.28 23.89 6.15
CA GLY A 672 25.67 24.24 6.41
C GLY A 672 25.77 25.47 7.32
N GLY A 673 26.82 25.54 8.14
CA GLY A 673 27.08 26.73 8.94
C GLY A 673 27.16 27.95 8.02
N ALA A 674 26.53 29.08 8.40
CA ALA A 674 26.85 30.33 7.75
C ALA A 674 28.36 30.54 7.92
N ASN A 675 29.12 30.66 6.82
CA ASN A 675 30.50 31.05 6.90
C ASN A 675 30.58 32.33 7.76
N GLN A 676 31.08 32.18 9.01
CA GLN A 676 31.43 33.32 9.84
C GLN A 676 32.63 34.04 9.25
#